data_63164ceb3b2e620a53bcf83b274508f2
#
_entry.id   63164ceb3b2e620a53bcf83b274508f2
#
_cell.length_a   1.000
_cell.length_b   1.000
_cell.length_c   1.000
_cell.angle_alpha   90.00
_cell.angle_beta   90.00
_cell.angle_gamma   90.00
#
_symmetry.space_group_name_H-M   'P 1'
#
loop_
_entity.id
_entity.type
_entity.pdbx_description
1 polymer ?
#
loop_
_entity_poly.entity_id
_entity_poly.type
_entity_poly.pdbx_seq_one_letter_code
_entity_poly.pdbx_strand_id
1 'polypeptide(L)'
;MIKTAQDMKSYKKQLKEALSDQFLRTALDNFYTAYRENRSAVYDGIDFESIKKELATEKDGALPYLEELYEEFKVHAETAGAKVHIATNAQVANEIITAIARENNVKKIVKAKSMTAEETFLNDHLEKEGFTVTETDLGEWIIQLRKEGPSHMVMPAIHLSRHQVGDLFADVTGKKQHSEDIDQLVKVARKELRPTYLAADMGITGANFAIAESGALGLVTNEGNMRLVTTMPRVHVALVGYDKLIPDLKTMLRILKVLPRNATGQAITSYVTWIKGAVECGSSPGSRKVMHIVFLDNGRLALAKDPVFSSALRCIRCGACANVCPIYSKVGGHKYGHVYIGAIGLILTLFYHGIENDRVIVKNCINCQACREVCPVDIDLPHLIKKTYRAVLDQDGKTPAKNFILSRVMKNRRLFHFILRQAHLAQKPLGQKGPMIRHLPNFFEKRHGFRSLPAIAETPFRDQWKNLRKPVVRPKYTVALFAGCAVDFIYPEQAKALLSLIKGYGVQVEFPMDQTCCGLPALMAAEEATARDVALQNMRAMQPENYDYILTLCASCASHLKHNGLKIFKKDSDRLGKLKEFSDKIIDFSSFMVNVLKVSSEEFKATHKKVAYHAPCHLCRGLHVTTEPRNLIQLAGYTYIRSKDEDVCCGFGGSYSIDFPEISAEILKKKLDNVEDTTAELLVTDCPGCVLQLRGGMDKRRGKIQVKHIAELLAETVF
;
A
#
# COMPACT_ATOMS: atom_id res chain seq x y z
N MET A 1 3.45 -12.74 -22.21
CA MET A 1 3.91 -11.43 -21.69
C MET A 1 2.75 -10.66 -21.05
N ILE A 2 2.93 -10.16 -19.85
CA ILE A 2 1.96 -9.28 -19.16
C ILE A 2 1.93 -7.95 -19.91
N LYS A 3 0.78 -7.57 -20.49
CA LYS A 3 0.62 -6.29 -21.19
C LYS A 3 0.00 -5.27 -20.23
N THR A 4 0.79 -4.27 -19.82
CA THR A 4 0.26 -3.09 -19.12
C THR A 4 -0.42 -2.14 -20.12
N ALA A 5 -1.44 -1.42 -19.65
CA ALA A 5 -2.09 -0.40 -20.46
C ALA A 5 -1.08 0.73 -20.76
N GLN A 6 -1.01 1.15 -22.01
CA GLN A 6 -0.05 2.17 -22.48
C GLN A 6 -0.55 3.61 -22.20
N ASP A 7 -1.87 3.79 -22.01
CA ASP A 7 -2.48 5.07 -21.74
C ASP A 7 -3.57 4.99 -20.65
N MET A 8 -3.91 6.14 -20.08
CA MET A 8 -4.88 6.23 -18.98
C MET A 8 -6.31 5.84 -19.39
N LYS A 9 -6.71 6.03 -20.66
CA LYS A 9 -8.06 5.68 -21.12
C LYS A 9 -8.21 4.17 -21.20
N SER A 10 -7.23 3.49 -21.79
CA SER A 10 -7.15 2.04 -21.85
C SER A 10 -7.10 1.42 -20.44
N TYR A 11 -6.28 1.99 -19.54
CA TYR A 11 -6.17 1.54 -18.15
C TYR A 11 -7.51 1.64 -17.42
N LYS A 12 -8.22 2.76 -17.53
CA LYS A 12 -9.55 2.92 -16.92
C LYS A 12 -10.59 1.95 -17.46
N LYS A 13 -10.50 1.58 -18.75
CA LYS A 13 -11.36 0.53 -19.31
C LYS A 13 -11.07 -0.81 -18.62
N GLN A 14 -9.81 -1.20 -18.52
CA GLN A 14 -9.39 -2.44 -17.85
C GLN A 14 -9.79 -2.47 -16.36
N LEU A 15 -9.71 -1.34 -15.66
CA LEU A 15 -10.16 -1.23 -14.28
C LEU A 15 -11.67 -1.49 -14.16
N LYS A 16 -12.48 -0.94 -15.07
CA LYS A 16 -13.93 -1.19 -15.08
C LYS A 16 -14.26 -2.65 -15.36
N GLU A 17 -13.54 -3.29 -16.27
CA GLU A 17 -13.67 -4.74 -16.54
C GLU A 17 -13.41 -5.55 -15.28
N ALA A 18 -12.30 -5.30 -14.57
CA ALA A 18 -11.99 -5.96 -13.31
C ALA A 18 -13.03 -5.70 -12.20
N LEU A 19 -13.56 -4.47 -12.13
CA LEU A 19 -14.61 -4.12 -11.16
C LEU A 19 -15.96 -4.79 -11.48
N SER A 20 -16.24 -5.14 -12.72
CA SER A 20 -17.46 -5.85 -13.13
C SER A 20 -17.36 -7.37 -12.97
N ASP A 21 -16.15 -7.92 -12.78
CA ASP A 21 -15.95 -9.33 -12.54
C ASP A 21 -16.34 -9.71 -11.09
N GLN A 22 -17.55 -10.24 -10.95
CA GLN A 22 -18.13 -10.58 -9.65
C GLN A 22 -17.33 -11.68 -8.93
N PHE A 23 -16.80 -12.66 -9.68
CA PHE A 23 -16.01 -13.73 -9.08
C PHE A 23 -14.69 -13.20 -8.53
N LEU A 24 -13.92 -12.46 -9.35
CA LEU A 24 -12.66 -11.82 -8.93
C LEU A 24 -12.87 -10.98 -7.65
N ARG A 25 -13.96 -10.19 -7.62
CA ARG A 25 -14.31 -9.33 -6.49
C ARG A 25 -14.56 -10.13 -5.23
N THR A 26 -15.34 -11.20 -5.33
CA THR A 26 -15.66 -12.06 -4.18
C THR A 26 -14.41 -12.79 -3.67
N ALA A 27 -13.61 -13.36 -4.57
CA ALA A 27 -12.38 -14.06 -4.21
C ALA A 27 -11.38 -13.14 -3.49
N LEU A 28 -11.15 -11.93 -4.03
CA LEU A 28 -10.25 -10.95 -3.43
C LEU A 28 -10.77 -10.40 -2.10
N ASP A 29 -12.07 -10.16 -1.97
CA ASP A 29 -12.66 -9.66 -0.72
C ASP A 29 -12.62 -10.71 0.40
N ASN A 30 -12.87 -11.99 0.08
CA ASN A 30 -12.75 -13.10 1.02
C ASN A 30 -11.30 -13.27 1.48
N PHE A 31 -10.37 -13.29 0.53
CA PHE A 31 -8.95 -13.37 0.85
C PHE A 31 -8.46 -12.20 1.69
N TYR A 32 -8.83 -10.97 1.32
CA TYR A 32 -8.48 -9.76 2.06
C TYR A 32 -8.92 -9.84 3.53
N THR A 33 -10.15 -10.30 3.78
CA THR A 33 -10.70 -10.45 5.13
C THR A 33 -9.95 -11.53 5.89
N ALA A 34 -9.86 -12.75 5.35
CA ALA A 34 -9.19 -13.87 6.00
C ALA A 34 -7.71 -13.59 6.28
N TYR A 35 -7.01 -12.95 5.35
CA TYR A 35 -5.60 -12.59 5.53
C TYR A 35 -5.40 -11.63 6.71
N ARG A 36 -6.25 -10.61 6.85
CA ARG A 36 -6.14 -9.63 7.95
C ARG A 36 -6.37 -10.29 9.31
N GLU A 37 -7.36 -11.16 9.40
CA GLU A 37 -7.68 -11.91 10.62
C GLU A 37 -6.54 -12.87 10.98
N ASN A 38 -6.10 -13.70 10.05
CA ASN A 38 -5.01 -14.66 10.26
C ASN A 38 -3.68 -13.95 10.60
N ARG A 39 -3.35 -12.86 9.87
CA ARG A 39 -2.14 -12.10 10.18
C ARG A 39 -2.19 -11.49 11.56
N SER A 40 -3.32 -10.94 11.98
CA SER A 40 -3.48 -10.39 13.33
C SER A 40 -3.26 -11.47 14.39
N ALA A 41 -3.86 -12.65 14.21
CA ALA A 41 -3.73 -13.77 15.14
C ALA A 41 -2.29 -14.29 15.27
N VAL A 42 -1.54 -14.40 14.15
CA VAL A 42 -0.14 -14.91 14.21
C VAL A 42 0.88 -13.89 14.73
N TYR A 43 0.48 -12.63 14.89
CA TYR A 43 1.29 -11.59 15.53
C TYR A 43 0.85 -11.26 16.95
N ASP A 44 -0.19 -11.92 17.47
CA ASP A 44 -0.62 -11.71 18.84
C ASP A 44 0.52 -12.02 19.84
N GLY A 45 0.76 -11.10 20.76
CA GLY A 45 1.87 -11.18 21.72
C GLY A 45 3.29 -10.98 21.12
N ILE A 46 3.42 -10.60 19.84
CA ILE A 46 4.71 -10.37 19.16
C ILE A 46 4.92 -8.87 18.92
N ASP A 47 6.04 -8.32 19.36
CA ASP A 47 6.44 -6.95 19.04
C ASP A 47 6.91 -6.86 17.57
N PHE A 48 5.93 -6.70 16.67
CA PHE A 48 6.18 -6.58 15.24
C PHE A 48 6.98 -5.32 14.88
N GLU A 49 6.79 -4.22 15.60
CA GLU A 49 7.48 -2.95 15.30
C GLU A 49 8.97 -3.03 15.60
N SER A 50 9.38 -3.74 16.67
CA SER A 50 10.81 -3.99 16.96
C SER A 50 11.44 -4.87 15.88
N ILE A 51 10.82 -6.00 15.55
CA ILE A 51 11.31 -6.92 14.51
C ILE A 51 11.46 -6.22 13.16
N LYS A 52 10.49 -5.41 12.79
CA LYS A 52 10.47 -4.65 11.53
C LYS A 52 11.65 -3.67 11.44
N LYS A 53 11.95 -2.95 12.52
CA LYS A 53 13.08 -2.01 12.60
C LYS A 53 14.44 -2.73 12.56
N GLU A 54 14.58 -3.83 13.30
CA GLU A 54 15.78 -4.65 13.29
C GLU A 54 16.09 -5.17 11.88
N LEU A 55 15.10 -5.77 11.21
CA LEU A 55 15.26 -6.28 9.85
C LEU A 55 15.57 -5.17 8.83
N ALA A 56 14.95 -4.00 8.98
CA ALA A 56 15.26 -2.86 8.11
C ALA A 56 16.73 -2.43 8.29
N THR A 57 17.21 -2.36 9.52
CA THR A 57 18.60 -1.99 9.84
C THR A 57 19.59 -3.03 9.29
N GLU A 58 19.32 -4.32 9.45
CA GLU A 58 20.17 -5.39 8.91
C GLU A 58 20.24 -5.37 7.38
N LYS A 59 19.07 -5.22 6.73
CA LYS A 59 19.03 -5.11 5.27
C LYS A 59 19.74 -3.87 4.77
N ASP A 60 19.58 -2.72 5.42
CA ASP A 60 20.30 -1.48 5.06
C ASP A 60 21.82 -1.64 5.24
N GLY A 61 22.24 -2.32 6.29
CA GLY A 61 23.67 -2.61 6.53
C GLY A 61 24.30 -3.49 5.44
N ALA A 62 23.51 -4.36 4.80
CA ALA A 62 23.98 -5.23 3.72
C ALA A 62 24.02 -4.54 2.34
N LEU A 63 23.13 -3.56 2.07
CA LEU A 63 22.98 -2.96 0.74
C LEU A 63 24.26 -2.31 0.17
N PRO A 64 25.08 -1.58 0.95
CA PRO A 64 26.33 -1.02 0.46
C PRO A 64 27.38 -2.06 0.07
N TYR A 65 27.28 -3.28 0.58
CA TYR A 65 28.27 -4.35 0.49
C TYR A 65 27.80 -5.54 -0.37
N LEU A 66 26.82 -5.32 -1.28
CA LEU A 66 26.28 -6.41 -2.10
C LEU A 66 27.33 -7.06 -3.01
N GLU A 67 28.32 -6.30 -3.47
CA GLU A 67 29.41 -6.82 -4.33
C GLU A 67 30.38 -7.67 -3.49
N GLU A 68 30.73 -7.25 -2.30
CA GLU A 68 31.58 -8.01 -1.37
C GLU A 68 30.87 -9.29 -0.86
N LEU A 69 29.59 -9.18 -0.49
CA LEU A 69 28.79 -10.35 -0.11
C LEU A 69 28.64 -11.35 -1.25
N TYR A 70 28.59 -10.88 -2.50
CA TYR A 70 28.58 -11.75 -3.66
C TYR A 70 29.91 -12.50 -3.80
N GLU A 71 31.05 -11.84 -3.67
CA GLU A 71 32.36 -12.51 -3.79
C GLU A 71 32.57 -13.53 -2.66
N GLU A 72 32.19 -13.22 -1.42
CA GLU A 72 32.19 -14.16 -0.30
C GLU A 72 31.30 -15.38 -0.58
N PHE A 73 30.04 -15.14 -1.02
CA PHE A 73 29.10 -16.20 -1.41
C PHE A 73 29.69 -17.09 -2.49
N LYS A 74 30.26 -16.51 -3.54
CA LYS A 74 30.83 -17.22 -4.69
C LYS A 74 31.94 -18.17 -4.26
N VAL A 75 32.89 -17.69 -3.47
CA VAL A 75 34.00 -18.54 -2.95
C VAL A 75 33.46 -19.76 -2.22
N HIS A 76 32.52 -19.59 -1.33
CA HIS A 76 31.93 -20.68 -0.56
C HIS A 76 31.08 -21.65 -1.41
N ALA A 77 30.31 -21.11 -2.36
CA ALA A 77 29.47 -21.92 -3.25
C ALA A 77 30.30 -22.74 -4.24
N GLU A 78 31.36 -22.16 -4.81
CA GLU A 78 32.28 -22.85 -5.74
C GLU A 78 33.11 -23.91 -5.00
N THR A 79 33.54 -23.64 -3.77
CA THR A 79 34.19 -24.63 -2.91
C THR A 79 33.28 -25.84 -2.65
N ALA A 80 31.95 -25.64 -2.61
CA ALA A 80 30.96 -26.70 -2.48
C ALA A 80 30.56 -27.34 -3.81
N GLY A 81 31.23 -27.01 -4.92
CA GLY A 81 31.04 -27.61 -6.24
C GLY A 81 29.95 -26.98 -7.11
N ALA A 82 29.41 -25.80 -6.74
CA ALA A 82 28.55 -25.04 -7.63
C ALA A 82 29.38 -24.25 -8.66
N LYS A 83 28.75 -23.84 -9.78
CA LYS A 83 29.32 -22.89 -10.73
C LYS A 83 28.52 -21.58 -10.60
N VAL A 84 29.20 -20.48 -10.34
CA VAL A 84 28.56 -19.19 -10.12
C VAL A 84 28.76 -18.28 -11.34
N HIS A 85 27.68 -17.65 -11.81
CA HIS A 85 27.64 -16.78 -12.97
C HIS A 85 27.05 -15.41 -12.60
N ILE A 86 27.45 -14.37 -13.33
CA ILE A 86 26.88 -13.02 -13.23
C ILE A 86 26.11 -12.69 -14.50
N ALA A 87 24.91 -12.20 -14.35
CA ALA A 87 24.08 -11.63 -15.42
C ALA A 87 23.80 -10.16 -15.14
N THR A 88 24.25 -9.28 -16.03
CA THR A 88 24.08 -7.83 -15.89
C THR A 88 22.64 -7.37 -16.12
N ASN A 89 21.88 -8.13 -16.91
CA ASN A 89 20.48 -7.85 -17.22
C ASN A 89 19.70 -9.14 -17.51
N ALA A 90 18.39 -9.00 -17.72
CA ALA A 90 17.47 -10.12 -17.98
C ALA A 90 17.85 -10.97 -19.20
N GLN A 91 18.29 -10.33 -20.30
CA GLN A 91 18.66 -11.03 -21.52
C GLN A 91 19.90 -11.91 -21.30
N VAL A 92 20.94 -11.36 -20.67
CA VAL A 92 22.17 -12.11 -20.36
C VAL A 92 21.89 -13.29 -19.43
N ALA A 93 20.97 -13.13 -18.45
CA ALA A 93 20.59 -14.23 -17.59
C ALA A 93 19.93 -15.38 -18.38
N ASN A 94 19.04 -15.05 -19.28
CA ASN A 94 18.35 -16.01 -20.12
C ASN A 94 19.33 -16.72 -21.07
N GLU A 95 20.28 -16.00 -21.67
CA GLU A 95 21.33 -16.56 -22.56
C GLU A 95 22.24 -17.53 -21.79
N ILE A 96 22.69 -17.17 -20.57
CA ILE A 96 23.51 -18.05 -19.73
C ILE A 96 22.75 -19.36 -19.42
N ILE A 97 21.47 -19.27 -19.03
CA ILE A 97 20.65 -20.44 -18.69
C ILE A 97 20.45 -21.32 -19.94
N THR A 98 20.23 -20.71 -21.09
CA THR A 98 20.11 -21.41 -22.37
C THR A 98 21.41 -22.15 -22.74
N ALA A 99 22.56 -21.49 -22.58
CA ALA A 99 23.87 -22.11 -22.83
C ALA A 99 24.10 -23.32 -21.92
N ILE A 100 23.82 -23.18 -20.60
CA ILE A 100 23.91 -24.29 -19.64
C ILE A 100 23.01 -25.45 -20.07
N ALA A 101 21.77 -25.19 -20.52
CA ALA A 101 20.85 -26.19 -20.97
C ALA A 101 21.38 -26.92 -22.21
N ARG A 102 21.91 -26.22 -23.19
CA ARG A 102 22.50 -26.81 -24.43
C ARG A 102 23.74 -27.65 -24.15
N GLU A 103 24.67 -27.13 -23.35
CA GLU A 103 25.90 -27.83 -22.93
C GLU A 103 25.62 -29.18 -22.23
N ASN A 104 24.48 -29.25 -21.53
CA ASN A 104 24.05 -30.44 -20.81
C ASN A 104 23.02 -31.30 -21.54
N ASN A 105 22.78 -31.06 -22.85
CA ASN A 105 21.81 -31.76 -23.68
C ASN A 105 20.39 -31.81 -23.09
N VAL A 106 19.97 -30.74 -22.43
CA VAL A 106 18.64 -30.62 -21.82
C VAL A 106 17.57 -30.50 -22.89
N LYS A 107 16.43 -31.15 -22.67
CA LYS A 107 15.21 -31.03 -23.48
C LYS A 107 14.02 -30.62 -22.63
N LYS A 108 13.92 -31.20 -21.43
CA LYS A 108 12.79 -30.98 -20.50
C LYS A 108 13.24 -30.29 -19.24
N ILE A 109 12.58 -29.21 -18.91
CA ILE A 109 12.89 -28.34 -17.77
C ILE A 109 11.68 -28.31 -16.84
N VAL A 110 11.90 -28.52 -15.54
CA VAL A 110 10.93 -28.25 -14.49
C VAL A 110 11.34 -27.00 -13.74
N LYS A 111 10.39 -26.11 -13.51
CA LYS A 111 10.66 -24.85 -12.84
C LYS A 111 9.81 -24.72 -11.57
N ALA A 112 10.46 -24.34 -10.47
CA ALA A 112 9.75 -23.89 -9.29
C ALA A 112 9.46 -22.39 -9.41
N LYS A 113 8.36 -21.95 -8.82
CA LYS A 113 7.96 -20.54 -8.80
C LYS A 113 9.12 -19.62 -8.39
N SER A 114 9.44 -18.66 -9.23
CA SER A 114 10.50 -17.68 -9.00
C SER A 114 10.13 -16.31 -9.58
N MET A 115 9.96 -15.33 -8.72
CA MET A 115 9.70 -13.97 -9.17
C MET A 115 10.86 -13.38 -9.98
N THR A 116 12.11 -13.83 -9.75
CA THR A 116 13.26 -13.40 -10.55
C THR A 116 13.22 -14.00 -11.95
N ALA A 117 12.74 -15.24 -12.11
CA ALA A 117 12.54 -15.85 -13.42
C ALA A 117 11.36 -15.20 -14.19
N GLU A 118 10.29 -14.83 -13.47
CA GLU A 118 9.19 -14.05 -14.07
C GLU A 118 9.66 -12.65 -14.55
N GLU A 119 10.55 -12.02 -13.79
CA GLU A 119 11.15 -10.73 -14.15
C GLU A 119 11.88 -10.77 -15.49
N THR A 120 12.55 -11.89 -15.78
CA THR A 120 13.30 -12.06 -17.04
C THR A 120 12.45 -12.67 -18.16
N PHE A 121 11.18 -13.00 -17.93
CA PHE A 121 10.32 -13.75 -18.87
C PHE A 121 10.98 -15.04 -19.34
N LEU A 122 11.62 -15.77 -18.41
CA LEU A 122 12.47 -16.92 -18.68
C LEU A 122 11.73 -18.04 -19.41
N ASN A 123 10.46 -18.33 -19.05
CA ASN A 123 9.68 -19.39 -19.71
C ASN A 123 9.48 -19.09 -21.19
N ASP A 124 9.01 -17.87 -21.51
CA ASP A 124 8.79 -17.43 -22.90
C ASP A 124 10.09 -17.52 -23.73
N HIS A 125 11.24 -17.24 -23.09
CA HIS A 125 12.54 -17.32 -23.74
C HIS A 125 12.95 -18.77 -24.02
N LEU A 126 12.92 -19.63 -23.01
CA LEU A 126 13.33 -21.05 -23.14
C LEU A 126 12.42 -21.84 -24.09
N GLU A 127 11.12 -21.57 -24.10
CA GLU A 127 10.19 -22.19 -25.04
C GLU A 127 10.48 -21.79 -26.49
N LYS A 128 10.86 -20.51 -26.75
CA LYS A 128 11.31 -20.06 -28.07
C LYS A 128 12.62 -20.70 -28.51
N GLU A 129 13.50 -21.04 -27.58
CA GLU A 129 14.74 -21.75 -27.82
C GLU A 129 14.54 -23.28 -27.99
N GLY A 130 13.29 -23.75 -27.94
CA GLY A 130 12.90 -25.16 -28.22
C GLY A 130 12.90 -26.10 -27.02
N PHE A 131 13.00 -25.57 -25.80
CA PHE A 131 12.89 -26.37 -24.57
C PHE A 131 11.43 -26.53 -24.14
N THR A 132 11.11 -27.69 -23.55
CA THR A 132 9.82 -27.90 -22.87
C THR A 132 9.96 -27.44 -21.41
N VAL A 133 9.24 -26.39 -21.01
CA VAL A 133 9.27 -25.86 -19.64
C VAL A 133 7.95 -26.18 -18.94
N THR A 134 8.00 -26.77 -17.74
CA THR A 134 6.81 -27.06 -16.93
C THR A 134 6.95 -26.43 -15.55
N GLU A 135 5.98 -25.59 -15.20
CA GLU A 135 5.84 -25.06 -13.83
C GLU A 135 5.40 -26.15 -12.87
N THR A 136 5.94 -26.11 -11.66
CA THR A 136 5.69 -27.17 -10.66
C THR A 136 4.98 -26.70 -9.40
N ASP A 137 4.86 -25.38 -9.20
CA ASP A 137 3.93 -24.78 -8.24
C ASP A 137 2.52 -24.91 -8.80
N LEU A 138 1.56 -25.35 -8.00
CA LEU A 138 0.20 -25.61 -8.49
C LEU A 138 -0.44 -24.36 -9.09
N GLY A 139 -0.30 -23.22 -8.43
CA GLY A 139 -0.86 -21.97 -8.94
C GLY A 139 -0.18 -21.49 -10.22
N GLU A 140 1.15 -21.61 -10.32
CA GLU A 140 1.90 -21.26 -11.54
C GLU A 140 1.60 -22.23 -12.68
N TRP A 141 1.44 -23.54 -12.42
CA TRP A 141 1.06 -24.50 -13.44
C TRP A 141 -0.32 -24.22 -14.02
N ILE A 142 -1.30 -23.88 -13.17
CA ILE A 142 -2.64 -23.45 -13.61
C ILE A 142 -2.55 -22.23 -14.54
N ILE A 143 -1.75 -21.23 -14.18
CA ILE A 143 -1.55 -20.02 -14.98
C ILE A 143 -0.84 -20.32 -16.29
N GLN A 144 0.19 -21.19 -16.28
CA GLN A 144 0.89 -21.63 -17.47
C GLN A 144 -0.08 -22.31 -18.45
N LEU A 145 -0.94 -23.21 -17.96
CA LEU A 145 -1.97 -23.87 -18.79
C LEU A 145 -2.94 -22.85 -19.41
N ARG A 146 -3.26 -21.77 -18.71
CA ARG A 146 -4.10 -20.68 -19.22
C ARG A 146 -3.38 -19.68 -20.11
N LYS A 147 -2.06 -19.75 -20.20
CA LYS A 147 -1.19 -18.80 -20.92
C LYS A 147 -1.39 -17.34 -20.48
N GLU A 148 -1.55 -17.13 -19.19
CA GLU A 148 -1.68 -15.80 -18.58
C GLU A 148 -0.61 -15.55 -17.50
N GLY A 149 -0.47 -14.30 -17.04
CA GLY A 149 0.47 -13.96 -15.97
C GLY A 149 -0.12 -14.17 -14.58
N PRO A 150 0.70 -14.20 -13.52
CA PRO A 150 0.25 -14.34 -12.15
C PRO A 150 -0.53 -13.11 -11.67
N SER A 151 -1.64 -13.32 -10.95
CA SER A 151 -2.43 -12.25 -10.34
C SER A 151 -1.98 -11.91 -8.92
N HIS A 152 -1.11 -12.71 -8.30
CA HIS A 152 -0.55 -12.49 -6.98
C HIS A 152 0.84 -13.10 -6.84
N MET A 153 1.76 -12.43 -6.11
CA MET A 153 3.14 -12.90 -5.95
C MET A 153 3.27 -14.23 -5.21
N VAL A 154 2.33 -14.56 -4.33
CA VAL A 154 2.34 -15.80 -3.52
C VAL A 154 1.28 -16.79 -3.98
N MET A 155 0.13 -16.30 -4.43
CA MET A 155 -1.01 -17.10 -4.88
C MET A 155 -1.39 -16.73 -6.32
N PRO A 156 -0.66 -17.19 -7.32
CA PRO A 156 -0.75 -16.70 -8.69
C PRO A 156 -2.14 -16.84 -9.31
N ALA A 157 -2.85 -17.92 -9.00
CA ALA A 157 -4.18 -18.25 -9.56
C ALA A 157 -5.37 -17.77 -8.72
N ILE A 158 -5.18 -16.83 -7.77
CA ILE A 158 -6.24 -16.35 -6.86
C ILE A 158 -7.49 -15.80 -7.58
N HIS A 159 -7.36 -15.41 -8.82
CA HIS A 159 -8.44 -14.87 -9.66
C HIS A 159 -9.29 -15.96 -10.33
N LEU A 160 -8.97 -17.23 -10.16
CA LEU A 160 -9.67 -18.35 -10.77
C LEU A 160 -10.53 -19.11 -9.76
N SER A 161 -11.71 -19.51 -10.20
CA SER A 161 -12.59 -20.39 -9.42
C SER A 161 -12.14 -21.85 -9.52
N ARG A 162 -12.49 -22.65 -8.51
CA ARG A 162 -12.30 -24.10 -8.56
C ARG A 162 -13.00 -24.77 -9.76
N HIS A 163 -14.11 -24.20 -10.24
CA HIS A 163 -14.81 -24.67 -11.43
C HIS A 163 -13.97 -24.44 -12.69
N GLN A 164 -13.44 -23.22 -12.87
CA GLN A 164 -12.54 -22.91 -13.98
C GLN A 164 -11.26 -23.77 -13.96
N VAL A 165 -10.74 -24.07 -12.76
CA VAL A 165 -9.59 -24.98 -12.61
C VAL A 165 -10.01 -26.42 -12.94
N GLY A 166 -11.21 -26.85 -12.55
CA GLY A 166 -11.76 -28.16 -12.88
C GLY A 166 -11.94 -28.35 -14.39
N ASP A 167 -12.48 -27.35 -15.09
CA ASP A 167 -12.62 -27.35 -16.55
C ASP A 167 -11.25 -27.42 -17.24
N LEU A 168 -10.29 -26.61 -16.80
CA LEU A 168 -8.92 -26.62 -17.29
C LEU A 168 -8.25 -28.00 -17.13
N PHE A 169 -8.44 -28.65 -15.98
CA PHE A 169 -7.91 -29.97 -15.73
C PHE A 169 -8.65 -31.08 -16.52
N ALA A 170 -9.93 -30.85 -16.83
CA ALA A 170 -10.66 -31.73 -17.75
C ALA A 170 -10.06 -31.71 -19.17
N ASP A 171 -9.69 -30.53 -19.66
CA ASP A 171 -9.01 -30.35 -20.96
C ASP A 171 -7.65 -31.04 -20.98
N VAL A 172 -6.87 -30.93 -19.89
CA VAL A 172 -5.55 -31.58 -19.79
C VAL A 172 -5.63 -33.10 -19.70
N THR A 173 -6.60 -33.62 -18.92
CA THR A 173 -6.70 -35.07 -18.64
C THR A 173 -7.63 -35.83 -19.58
N GLY A 174 -8.41 -35.13 -20.41
CA GLY A 174 -9.49 -35.71 -21.23
C GLY A 174 -10.65 -36.29 -20.41
N LYS A 175 -10.76 -35.95 -19.12
CA LYS A 175 -11.78 -36.47 -18.20
C LYS A 175 -12.41 -35.36 -17.40
N LYS A 176 -13.75 -35.37 -17.27
CA LYS A 176 -14.47 -34.42 -16.42
C LYS A 176 -13.98 -34.49 -14.97
N GLN A 177 -13.68 -33.38 -14.37
CA GLN A 177 -13.22 -33.27 -12.98
C GLN A 177 -14.36 -32.88 -12.04
N HIS A 178 -14.30 -33.36 -10.80
CA HIS A 178 -15.22 -32.94 -9.74
C HIS A 178 -14.70 -31.66 -9.10
N SER A 179 -15.09 -30.51 -9.64
CA SER A 179 -14.62 -29.18 -9.22
C SER A 179 -15.05 -28.80 -7.79
N GLU A 180 -16.02 -29.51 -7.19
CA GLU A 180 -16.42 -29.30 -5.80
C GLU A 180 -15.40 -29.87 -4.79
N ASP A 181 -14.63 -30.88 -5.19
CA ASP A 181 -13.62 -31.53 -4.35
C ASP A 181 -12.22 -30.99 -4.68
N ILE A 182 -11.74 -30.05 -3.86
CA ILE A 182 -10.41 -29.44 -4.00
C ILE A 182 -9.30 -30.50 -3.86
N ASP A 183 -9.46 -31.47 -2.97
CA ASP A 183 -8.46 -32.54 -2.76
C ASP A 183 -8.30 -33.43 -4.01
N GLN A 184 -9.39 -33.64 -4.74
CA GLN A 184 -9.33 -34.34 -6.02
C GLN A 184 -8.59 -33.54 -7.08
N LEU A 185 -8.83 -32.21 -7.17
CA LEU A 185 -8.08 -31.35 -8.10
C LEU A 185 -6.58 -31.35 -7.78
N VAL A 186 -6.20 -31.31 -6.51
CA VAL A 186 -4.81 -31.41 -6.07
C VAL A 186 -4.20 -32.77 -6.44
N LYS A 187 -4.96 -33.88 -6.28
CA LYS A 187 -4.52 -35.23 -6.68
C LYS A 187 -4.32 -35.33 -8.20
N VAL A 188 -5.17 -34.72 -9.01
CA VAL A 188 -5.01 -34.63 -10.47
C VAL A 188 -3.70 -33.94 -10.81
N ALA A 189 -3.46 -32.74 -10.29
CA ALA A 189 -2.22 -31.99 -10.52
C ALA A 189 -0.98 -32.81 -10.12
N ARG A 190 -1.02 -33.47 -8.96
CA ARG A 190 0.07 -34.35 -8.48
C ARG A 190 0.33 -35.51 -9.45
N LYS A 191 -0.73 -36.11 -9.98
CA LYS A 191 -0.62 -37.22 -10.93
C LYS A 191 0.01 -36.77 -12.25
N GLU A 192 -0.41 -35.62 -12.77
CA GLU A 192 0.10 -35.06 -14.03
C GLU A 192 1.54 -34.55 -13.91
N LEU A 193 1.90 -33.90 -12.80
CA LEU A 193 3.24 -33.35 -12.60
C LEU A 193 4.29 -34.43 -12.22
N ARG A 194 3.91 -35.54 -11.60
CA ARG A 194 4.85 -36.56 -11.14
C ARG A 194 5.73 -37.16 -12.26
N PRO A 195 5.21 -37.57 -13.43
CA PRO A 195 6.04 -38.04 -14.55
C PRO A 195 6.98 -36.94 -15.07
N THR A 196 6.55 -35.67 -15.01
CA THR A 196 7.34 -34.54 -15.49
C THR A 196 8.60 -34.33 -14.64
N TYR A 197 8.53 -34.46 -13.31
CA TYR A 197 9.70 -34.42 -12.43
C TYR A 197 10.70 -35.55 -12.75
N LEU A 198 10.20 -36.76 -13.02
CA LEU A 198 11.03 -37.94 -13.31
C LEU A 198 11.71 -37.84 -14.67
N ALA A 199 11.10 -37.17 -15.63
CA ALA A 199 11.59 -37.03 -16.99
C ALA A 199 12.39 -35.73 -17.22
N ALA A 200 12.56 -34.90 -16.20
CA ALA A 200 13.24 -33.62 -16.33
C ALA A 200 14.76 -33.74 -16.35
N ASP A 201 15.39 -33.11 -17.31
CA ASP A 201 16.85 -33.02 -17.43
C ASP A 201 17.42 -31.90 -16.56
N MET A 202 16.67 -30.80 -16.45
CA MET A 202 17.06 -29.60 -15.70
C MET A 202 15.95 -29.15 -14.78
N GLY A 203 16.34 -28.71 -13.57
CA GLY A 203 15.49 -28.01 -12.61
C GLY A 203 15.91 -26.55 -12.47
N ILE A 204 14.96 -25.62 -12.56
CA ILE A 204 15.21 -24.20 -12.35
C ILE A 204 14.49 -23.72 -11.10
N THR A 205 15.21 -22.99 -10.22
CA THR A 205 14.65 -22.35 -9.03
C THR A 205 15.05 -20.88 -8.96
N GLY A 206 14.35 -20.12 -8.13
CA GLY A 206 14.90 -18.91 -7.53
C GLY A 206 15.57 -19.20 -6.20
N ALA A 207 15.78 -18.17 -5.39
CA ALA A 207 16.11 -18.30 -3.97
C ALA A 207 15.41 -17.21 -3.17
N ASN A 208 15.00 -17.56 -1.95
CA ASN A 208 14.53 -16.54 -0.99
C ASN A 208 15.72 -15.83 -0.33
N PHE A 209 16.83 -16.54 -0.16
CA PHE A 209 18.07 -16.06 0.44
C PHE A 209 19.29 -16.66 -0.26
N ALA A 210 20.35 -15.86 -0.36
CA ALA A 210 21.71 -16.29 -0.69
C ALA A 210 22.60 -15.87 0.49
N ILE A 211 23.10 -16.83 1.28
CA ILE A 211 23.81 -16.61 2.54
C ILE A 211 25.31 -16.56 2.27
N ALA A 212 25.92 -15.37 2.40
CA ALA A 212 27.30 -15.13 2.03
C ALA A 212 28.29 -16.01 2.82
N GLU A 213 28.21 -16.03 4.14
CA GLU A 213 29.10 -16.80 5.03
C GLU A 213 29.19 -18.29 4.70
N SER A 214 28.21 -18.86 4.02
CA SER A 214 28.15 -20.31 3.75
C SER A 214 28.12 -20.67 2.27
N GLY A 215 27.77 -19.74 1.38
CA GLY A 215 27.48 -20.03 -0.03
C GLY A 215 26.21 -20.84 -0.23
N ALA A 216 25.31 -20.91 0.77
CA ALA A 216 24.09 -21.67 0.70
C ALA A 216 22.92 -20.83 0.18
N LEU A 217 22.06 -21.47 -0.65
CA LEU A 217 20.76 -20.92 -1.05
C LEU A 217 19.67 -21.42 -0.09
N GLY A 218 18.79 -20.52 0.35
CA GLY A 218 17.61 -20.84 1.13
C GLY A 218 16.33 -20.75 0.29
N LEU A 219 15.54 -21.82 0.28
CA LEU A 219 14.30 -21.97 -0.45
C LEU A 219 13.14 -22.19 0.53
N VAL A 220 12.07 -21.42 0.39
CA VAL A 220 10.87 -21.47 1.24
C VAL A 220 9.66 -21.86 0.41
N THR A 221 8.95 -22.93 0.79
CA THR A 221 7.74 -23.39 0.11
C THR A 221 6.82 -24.15 1.05
N ASN A 222 5.52 -24.17 0.74
CA ASN A 222 4.54 -25.02 1.45
C ASN A 222 4.24 -26.32 0.71
N GLU A 223 4.58 -26.45 -0.56
CA GLU A 223 4.21 -27.60 -1.40
C GLU A 223 5.29 -28.68 -1.46
N GLY A 224 6.54 -28.36 -1.13
CA GLY A 224 7.67 -29.27 -1.27
C GLY A 224 8.17 -29.47 -2.70
N ASN A 225 7.53 -28.86 -3.70
CA ASN A 225 7.88 -28.92 -5.13
C ASN A 225 9.33 -28.49 -5.40
N MET A 226 9.83 -27.45 -4.71
CA MET A 226 11.21 -26.97 -4.86
C MET A 226 12.24 -28.06 -4.53
N ARG A 227 11.96 -28.94 -3.55
CA ARG A 227 12.86 -30.07 -3.24
C ARG A 227 12.98 -31.05 -4.42
N LEU A 228 11.86 -31.35 -5.08
CA LEU A 228 11.88 -32.26 -6.26
C LEU A 228 12.61 -31.58 -7.42
N VAL A 229 12.36 -30.29 -7.68
CA VAL A 229 13.05 -29.53 -8.74
C VAL A 229 14.56 -29.47 -8.52
N THR A 230 15.00 -29.35 -7.27
CA THR A 230 16.44 -29.29 -6.95
C THR A 230 17.12 -30.65 -6.88
N THR A 231 16.40 -31.73 -6.57
CA THR A 231 17.01 -33.07 -6.33
C THR A 231 16.86 -34.05 -7.49
N MET A 232 15.72 -34.04 -8.19
CA MET A 232 15.45 -35.05 -9.24
C MET A 232 16.26 -34.80 -10.53
N PRO A 233 16.26 -33.62 -11.15
CA PRO A 233 17.02 -33.40 -12.38
C PRO A 233 18.53 -33.43 -12.15
N ARG A 234 19.28 -33.88 -13.18
CA ARG A 234 20.74 -33.90 -13.14
C ARG A 234 21.35 -32.48 -13.08
N VAL A 235 20.76 -31.53 -13.75
CA VAL A 235 21.21 -30.13 -13.77
C VAL A 235 20.28 -29.31 -12.91
N HIS A 236 20.82 -28.53 -11.97
CA HIS A 236 20.09 -27.55 -11.20
C HIS A 236 20.62 -26.15 -11.50
N VAL A 237 19.74 -25.23 -11.89
CA VAL A 237 20.05 -23.80 -12.08
C VAL A 237 19.23 -22.97 -11.12
N ALA A 238 19.89 -22.13 -10.32
CA ALA A 238 19.24 -21.15 -9.45
C ALA A 238 19.44 -19.74 -10.01
N LEU A 239 18.35 -19.04 -10.35
CA LEU A 239 18.38 -17.63 -10.78
C LEU A 239 18.06 -16.73 -9.57
N VAL A 240 19.05 -15.92 -9.14
CA VAL A 240 19.04 -15.20 -7.87
C VAL A 240 19.32 -13.71 -8.09
N GLY A 241 18.44 -12.82 -7.65
CA GLY A 241 18.76 -11.37 -7.67
C GLY A 241 19.75 -10.99 -6.56
N TYR A 242 20.63 -10.02 -6.82
CA TYR A 242 21.57 -9.48 -5.80
C TYR A 242 20.86 -9.03 -4.51
N ASP A 243 19.59 -8.62 -4.57
CA ASP A 243 18.76 -8.24 -3.41
C ASP A 243 18.45 -9.40 -2.45
N LYS A 244 18.80 -10.66 -2.82
CA LYS A 244 18.67 -11.86 -1.99
C LYS A 244 19.91 -12.18 -1.15
N LEU A 245 21.03 -11.51 -1.43
CA LEU A 245 22.23 -11.63 -0.61
C LEU A 245 21.95 -11.14 0.81
N ILE A 246 22.38 -11.94 1.77
CA ILE A 246 22.38 -11.66 3.20
C ILE A 246 23.70 -12.16 3.81
N PRO A 247 24.21 -11.50 4.87
CA PRO A 247 25.51 -11.85 5.40
C PRO A 247 25.53 -13.26 6.02
N ASP A 248 24.55 -13.61 6.84
CA ASP A 248 24.62 -14.76 7.73
C ASP A 248 23.27 -15.49 7.92
N LEU A 249 23.35 -16.66 8.56
CA LEU A 249 22.22 -17.49 8.92
C LEU A 249 21.28 -16.80 9.92
N LYS A 250 21.81 -15.94 10.79
CA LYS A 250 21.03 -15.23 11.81
C LYS A 250 20.03 -14.26 11.15
N THR A 251 20.49 -13.50 10.17
CA THR A 251 19.64 -12.61 9.36
C THR A 251 18.55 -13.41 8.65
N MET A 252 18.90 -14.58 8.06
CA MET A 252 17.93 -15.47 7.43
C MET A 252 16.84 -15.92 8.42
N LEU A 253 17.23 -16.38 9.62
CA LEU A 253 16.26 -16.84 10.64
C LEU A 253 15.31 -15.73 11.09
N ARG A 254 15.78 -14.47 11.14
CA ARG A 254 14.92 -13.32 11.43
C ARG A 254 13.93 -13.05 10.31
N ILE A 255 14.36 -13.14 9.05
CA ILE A 255 13.45 -13.00 7.91
C ILE A 255 12.41 -14.14 7.93
N LEU A 256 12.78 -15.36 8.26
CA LEU A 256 11.86 -16.50 8.37
C LEU A 256 10.79 -16.32 9.46
N LYS A 257 11.08 -15.57 10.53
CA LYS A 257 10.05 -15.23 11.52
C LYS A 257 8.90 -14.42 10.96
N VAL A 258 9.13 -13.58 9.95
CA VAL A 258 8.12 -12.66 9.40
C VAL A 258 7.60 -13.08 8.02
N LEU A 259 8.39 -13.82 7.23
CA LEU A 259 8.02 -14.15 5.86
C LEU A 259 6.70 -14.92 5.76
N PRO A 260 6.48 -16.07 6.42
CA PRO A 260 5.21 -16.81 6.33
C PRO A 260 4.06 -16.03 6.98
N ARG A 261 4.30 -15.34 8.10
CA ARG A 261 3.29 -14.51 8.77
C ARG A 261 2.74 -13.41 7.87
N ASN A 262 3.61 -12.79 7.07
CA ASN A 262 3.22 -11.72 6.13
C ASN A 262 2.78 -12.23 4.77
N ALA A 263 3.21 -13.42 4.35
CA ALA A 263 2.82 -13.97 3.05
C ALA A 263 1.40 -14.54 3.07
N THR A 264 1.10 -15.38 4.05
CA THR A 264 -0.12 -16.19 4.11
C THR A 264 -0.84 -16.13 5.46
N GLY A 265 -0.31 -15.42 6.46
CA GLY A 265 -0.85 -15.44 7.83
C GLY A 265 -0.56 -16.74 8.58
N GLN A 266 0.52 -17.46 8.22
CA GLN A 266 0.95 -18.68 8.88
C GLN A 266 2.08 -18.39 9.87
N ALA A 267 2.07 -18.98 11.05
CA ALA A 267 3.13 -18.81 12.05
C ALA A 267 4.50 -19.29 11.56
N ILE A 268 4.52 -20.40 10.81
CA ILE A 268 5.71 -21.02 10.20
C ILE A 268 5.36 -21.51 8.79
N THR A 269 6.40 -21.70 7.97
CA THR A 269 6.28 -22.35 6.66
C THR A 269 6.41 -23.87 6.77
N SER A 270 5.89 -24.63 5.80
CA SER A 270 5.98 -26.09 5.82
C SER A 270 7.40 -26.59 5.56
N TYR A 271 8.12 -25.96 4.62
CA TYR A 271 9.46 -26.39 4.22
C TYR A 271 10.41 -25.20 4.10
N VAL A 272 11.58 -25.36 4.71
CA VAL A 272 12.78 -24.54 4.42
C VAL A 272 13.85 -25.50 3.97
N THR A 273 14.43 -25.24 2.80
CA THR A 273 15.48 -26.10 2.22
C THR A 273 16.73 -25.26 2.01
N TRP A 274 17.85 -25.72 2.55
CA TRP A 274 19.15 -25.11 2.30
C TRP A 274 19.94 -26.00 1.34
N ILE A 275 20.49 -25.38 0.31
CA ILE A 275 21.27 -26.07 -0.72
C ILE A 275 22.64 -25.40 -0.76
N LYS A 276 23.66 -26.22 -0.52
CA LYS A 276 25.07 -25.82 -0.63
C LYS A 276 25.76 -26.73 -1.64
N GLY A 277 25.95 -26.24 -2.85
CA GLY A 277 26.59 -27.02 -3.91
C GLY A 277 25.74 -28.12 -4.53
N ALA A 278 26.34 -28.92 -5.39
CA ALA A 278 25.69 -30.01 -6.09
C ALA A 278 25.54 -31.23 -5.16
N VAL A 279 24.28 -31.64 -4.94
CA VAL A 279 23.98 -32.85 -4.14
C VAL A 279 23.63 -34.02 -5.11
N GLU A 280 24.40 -35.07 -5.09
CA GLU A 280 24.14 -36.24 -5.93
C GLU A 280 22.87 -36.95 -5.52
N CYS A 281 22.10 -37.39 -6.50
CA CYS A 281 20.86 -38.13 -6.33
C CYS A 281 20.98 -39.51 -6.99
N GLY A 282 20.41 -40.54 -6.35
CA GLY A 282 20.45 -41.91 -6.82
C GLY A 282 19.71 -42.21 -8.12
N SER A 283 18.99 -41.22 -8.67
CA SER A 283 18.27 -41.35 -9.96
C SER A 283 19.18 -41.32 -11.21
N SER A 284 20.45 -41.00 -11.03
CA SER A 284 21.42 -40.95 -12.12
C SER A 284 22.72 -41.63 -11.73
N PRO A 285 22.73 -42.96 -11.60
CA PRO A 285 23.95 -43.72 -11.26
C PRO A 285 25.05 -43.45 -12.31
N GLY A 286 26.18 -42.89 -11.85
CA GLY A 286 27.34 -42.62 -12.71
C GLY A 286 27.36 -41.24 -13.39
N SER A 287 26.33 -40.42 -13.28
CA SER A 287 26.38 -39.02 -13.76
C SER A 287 26.40 -38.03 -12.59
N ARG A 288 27.45 -37.24 -12.55
CA ARG A 288 27.65 -36.23 -11.51
C ARG A 288 26.59 -35.13 -11.64
N LYS A 289 25.90 -34.78 -10.55
CA LYS A 289 25.00 -33.65 -10.52
C LYS A 289 25.77 -32.33 -10.73
N VAL A 290 25.17 -31.43 -11.52
CA VAL A 290 25.74 -30.10 -11.79
C VAL A 290 24.81 -29.02 -11.22
N MET A 291 25.39 -28.07 -10.50
CA MET A 291 24.65 -26.93 -9.97
C MET A 291 25.25 -25.64 -10.50
N HIS A 292 24.38 -24.80 -11.05
CA HIS A 292 24.71 -23.46 -11.49
C HIS A 292 23.91 -22.44 -10.71
N ILE A 293 24.53 -21.31 -10.33
CA ILE A 293 23.88 -20.18 -9.67
C ILE A 293 24.11 -18.96 -10.54
N VAL A 294 23.05 -18.35 -11.03
CA VAL A 294 23.10 -17.15 -11.88
C VAL A 294 22.62 -15.97 -11.05
N PHE A 295 23.55 -15.07 -10.71
CA PHE A 295 23.21 -13.82 -10.04
C PHE A 295 22.79 -12.77 -11.05
N LEU A 296 21.60 -12.20 -10.86
CA LEU A 296 21.02 -11.18 -11.71
C LEU A 296 21.16 -9.79 -11.06
N ASP A 297 21.88 -8.89 -11.70
CA ASP A 297 21.91 -7.47 -11.34
C ASP A 297 20.62 -6.76 -11.80
N ASN A 298 20.40 -6.64 -13.08
CA ASN A 298 19.25 -5.95 -13.68
C ASN A 298 18.97 -4.58 -13.02
N GLY A 299 20.05 -3.84 -12.70
CA GLY A 299 20.01 -2.52 -12.08
C GLY A 299 19.95 -2.51 -10.54
N ARG A 300 20.04 -3.66 -9.86
CA ARG A 300 20.01 -3.76 -8.39
C ARG A 300 21.19 -3.08 -7.71
N LEU A 301 22.39 -3.22 -8.26
CA LEU A 301 23.59 -2.60 -7.71
C LEU A 301 23.55 -1.07 -7.81
N ALA A 302 23.02 -0.54 -8.89
CA ALA A 302 22.77 0.89 -9.05
C ALA A 302 21.68 1.38 -8.07
N LEU A 303 20.60 0.61 -7.94
CA LEU A 303 19.49 0.92 -7.04
C LEU A 303 19.92 0.87 -5.56
N ALA A 304 20.85 -0.02 -5.18
CA ALA A 304 21.41 -0.08 -3.84
C ALA A 304 22.14 1.21 -3.42
N LYS A 305 22.73 1.89 -4.39
CA LYS A 305 23.46 3.17 -4.21
C LYS A 305 22.55 4.40 -4.34
N ASP A 306 21.26 4.22 -4.68
CA ASP A 306 20.32 5.34 -4.84
C ASP A 306 19.87 5.86 -3.46
N PRO A 307 20.05 7.18 -3.17
CA PRO A 307 19.76 7.74 -1.86
C PRO A 307 18.25 7.83 -1.53
N VAL A 308 17.37 7.62 -2.52
CA VAL A 308 15.92 7.66 -2.36
C VAL A 308 15.32 6.27 -2.39
N PHE A 309 15.74 5.43 -3.34
CA PHE A 309 15.06 4.17 -3.66
C PHE A 309 15.75 2.92 -3.11
N SER A 310 16.98 3.01 -2.58
CA SER A 310 17.73 1.84 -2.05
C SER A 310 16.90 0.98 -1.08
N SER A 311 16.09 1.59 -0.23
CA SER A 311 15.21 0.88 0.70
C SER A 311 14.18 -0.06 0.01
N ALA A 312 13.89 0.10 -1.27
CA ALA A 312 13.05 -0.83 -2.04
C ALA A 312 13.67 -2.24 -2.12
N LEU A 313 15.01 -2.34 -2.09
CA LEU A 313 15.73 -3.62 -2.10
C LEU A 313 15.67 -4.39 -0.77
N ARG A 314 15.19 -3.79 0.31
CA ARG A 314 14.87 -4.53 1.54
C ARG A 314 13.76 -5.56 1.31
N CYS A 315 12.97 -5.42 0.25
CA CYS A 315 11.77 -6.22 0.00
C CYS A 315 12.05 -7.72 -0.06
N ILE A 316 11.39 -8.50 0.81
CA ILE A 316 11.48 -9.97 0.89
C ILE A 316 10.42 -10.69 0.04
N ARG A 317 9.68 -9.98 -0.79
CA ARG A 317 8.65 -10.51 -1.72
C ARG A 317 7.49 -11.24 -1.04
N CYS A 318 7.14 -10.90 0.19
CA CYS A 318 6.06 -11.56 0.95
C CYS A 318 4.63 -11.25 0.45
N GLY A 319 4.42 -10.24 -0.40
CA GLY A 319 3.08 -9.90 -0.91
C GLY A 319 2.17 -9.14 0.07
N ALA A 320 2.54 -8.96 1.34
CA ALA A 320 1.69 -8.31 2.36
C ALA A 320 1.14 -6.94 1.94
N CYS A 321 1.93 -6.17 1.21
CA CYS A 321 1.52 -4.84 0.73
C CYS A 321 0.39 -4.88 -0.33
N ALA A 322 0.23 -6.00 -1.04
CA ALA A 322 -0.93 -6.26 -1.90
C ALA A 322 -2.11 -6.74 -1.06
N ASN A 323 -1.87 -7.66 -0.11
CA ASN A 323 -2.89 -8.31 0.71
C ASN A 323 -3.75 -7.33 1.53
N VAL A 324 -3.18 -6.17 1.93
CA VAL A 324 -3.89 -5.13 2.70
C VAL A 324 -4.28 -3.92 1.86
N CYS A 325 -4.00 -3.92 0.57
CA CYS A 325 -4.26 -2.76 -0.27
C CYS A 325 -5.75 -2.68 -0.67
N PRO A 326 -6.45 -1.57 -0.32
CA PRO A 326 -7.86 -1.43 -0.68
C PRO A 326 -8.10 -1.31 -2.19
N ILE A 327 -7.07 -0.98 -2.97
CA ILE A 327 -7.15 -0.92 -4.44
C ILE A 327 -6.96 -2.31 -5.01
N TYR A 328 -5.89 -3.02 -4.61
CA TYR A 328 -5.63 -4.39 -5.05
C TYR A 328 -6.84 -5.30 -4.77
N SER A 329 -7.46 -5.19 -3.60
CA SER A 329 -8.66 -5.97 -3.24
C SER A 329 -9.87 -5.73 -4.17
N LYS A 330 -9.83 -4.70 -5.04
CA LYS A 330 -10.91 -4.39 -5.99
C LYS A 330 -10.58 -4.78 -7.42
N VAL A 331 -9.31 -4.75 -7.83
CA VAL A 331 -8.93 -4.89 -9.24
C VAL A 331 -7.95 -6.03 -9.53
N GLY A 332 -7.37 -6.67 -8.48
CA GLY A 332 -6.40 -7.74 -8.62
C GLY A 332 -5.04 -7.31 -9.15
N GLY A 333 -4.11 -8.26 -9.21
CA GLY A 333 -2.71 -8.00 -9.58
C GLY A 333 -2.51 -7.63 -11.04
N HIS A 334 -3.27 -8.20 -11.96
CA HIS A 334 -3.19 -7.89 -13.40
C HIS A 334 -3.43 -6.42 -13.73
N LYS A 335 -4.09 -5.67 -12.83
CA LYS A 335 -4.38 -4.24 -12.99
C LYS A 335 -3.68 -3.36 -11.95
N TYR A 336 -2.89 -3.96 -11.04
CA TYR A 336 -2.21 -3.25 -9.98
C TYR A 336 -0.76 -3.72 -9.79
N GLY A 337 0.01 -3.59 -10.86
CA GLY A 337 1.40 -4.00 -10.99
C GLY A 337 1.73 -4.41 -12.42
N HIS A 338 2.89 -5.00 -12.59
CA HIS A 338 3.35 -5.66 -13.82
C HIS A 338 3.74 -7.10 -13.46
N VAL A 339 5.03 -7.46 -13.47
CA VAL A 339 5.51 -8.74 -12.91
C VAL A 339 5.43 -8.69 -11.38
N TYR A 340 5.97 -7.65 -10.79
CA TYR A 340 5.77 -7.37 -9.38
C TYR A 340 4.45 -6.61 -9.17
N ILE A 341 3.67 -7.04 -8.21
CA ILE A 341 2.34 -6.48 -7.93
C ILE A 341 2.27 -5.84 -6.55
N GLY A 342 1.15 -5.14 -6.30
CA GLY A 342 0.96 -4.40 -5.06
C GLY A 342 1.81 -3.14 -4.97
N ALA A 343 1.91 -2.55 -3.80
CA ALA A 343 2.60 -1.28 -3.61
C ALA A 343 4.09 -1.33 -4.00
N ILE A 344 4.78 -2.44 -3.75
CA ILE A 344 6.17 -2.62 -4.17
C ILE A 344 6.30 -2.75 -5.69
N GLY A 345 5.30 -3.34 -6.35
CA GLY A 345 5.24 -3.45 -7.81
C GLY A 345 5.18 -2.10 -8.50
N LEU A 346 4.46 -1.12 -7.93
CA LEU A 346 4.41 0.26 -8.43
C LEU A 346 5.75 1.02 -8.30
N ILE A 347 6.76 0.41 -7.70
CA ILE A 347 8.11 0.97 -7.56
C ILE A 347 9.07 0.18 -8.45
N LEU A 348 9.11 -1.14 -8.28
CA LEU A 348 10.10 -1.99 -8.96
C LEU A 348 9.85 -2.11 -10.45
N THR A 349 8.62 -1.92 -10.94
CA THR A 349 8.33 -1.91 -12.37
C THR A 349 9.14 -0.85 -13.11
N LEU A 350 9.30 0.35 -12.53
CA LEU A 350 10.14 1.41 -13.10
C LEU A 350 11.58 0.93 -13.35
N PHE A 351 12.17 0.25 -12.36
CA PHE A 351 13.58 -0.14 -12.39
C PHE A 351 13.88 -1.38 -13.21
N TYR A 352 12.98 -2.36 -13.21
CA TYR A 352 13.21 -3.66 -13.83
C TYR A 352 12.54 -3.83 -15.20
N HIS A 353 11.49 -3.05 -15.47
CA HIS A 353 10.70 -3.18 -16.70
C HIS A 353 10.51 -1.85 -17.46
N GLY A 354 11.12 -0.77 -16.98
CA GLY A 354 11.08 0.53 -17.62
C GLY A 354 9.80 1.33 -17.34
N ILE A 355 9.88 2.60 -17.71
CA ILE A 355 8.83 3.59 -17.42
C ILE A 355 7.53 3.32 -18.20
N GLU A 356 7.63 2.72 -19.38
CA GLU A 356 6.47 2.42 -20.23
C GLU A 356 5.48 1.51 -19.53
N ASN A 357 5.97 0.57 -18.73
CA ASN A 357 5.15 -0.37 -17.97
C ASN A 357 4.64 0.19 -16.65
N ASP A 358 5.26 1.27 -16.14
CA ASP A 358 4.89 1.89 -14.86
C ASP A 358 4.05 3.17 -15.01
N ARG A 359 4.17 3.87 -16.14
CA ARG A 359 3.62 5.20 -16.45
C ARG A 359 2.18 5.42 -15.98
N VAL A 360 1.34 4.42 -16.08
CA VAL A 360 -0.10 4.52 -15.80
C VAL A 360 -0.42 3.97 -14.42
N ILE A 361 0.16 2.82 -14.07
CA ILE A 361 -0.17 2.09 -12.84
C ILE A 361 0.32 2.80 -11.58
N VAL A 362 1.46 3.50 -11.63
CA VAL A 362 2.02 4.22 -10.48
C VAL A 362 1.11 5.32 -9.94
N LYS A 363 0.21 5.85 -10.77
CA LYS A 363 -0.80 6.85 -10.37
C LYS A 363 -1.87 6.28 -9.45
N ASN A 364 -2.05 4.97 -9.47
CA ASN A 364 -3.13 4.29 -8.74
C ASN A 364 -2.73 3.97 -7.30
N CYS A 365 -2.44 5.01 -6.50
CA CYS A 365 -2.15 4.89 -5.07
C CYS A 365 -2.92 5.94 -4.27
N ILE A 366 -3.78 5.48 -3.34
CA ILE A 366 -4.63 6.33 -2.48
C ILE A 366 -3.88 6.89 -1.25
N ASN A 367 -2.65 6.45 -0.99
CA ASN A 367 -1.83 6.87 0.17
C ASN A 367 -2.44 6.56 1.55
N CYS A 368 -3.13 5.44 1.70
CA CYS A 368 -3.73 5.05 2.98
C CYS A 368 -2.74 4.44 3.99
N GLN A 369 -1.49 4.27 3.63
CA GLN A 369 -0.37 3.76 4.42
C GLN A 369 -0.49 2.29 4.92
N ALA A 370 -1.55 1.55 4.58
CA ALA A 370 -1.70 0.16 5.02
C ALA A 370 -0.52 -0.74 4.61
N CYS A 371 0.03 -0.54 3.41
CA CYS A 371 1.20 -1.28 2.93
C CYS A 371 2.48 -0.99 3.72
N ARG A 372 2.66 0.24 4.25
CA ARG A 372 3.78 0.61 5.12
C ARG A 372 3.64 -0.05 6.50
N GLU A 373 2.43 -0.01 7.07
CA GLU A 373 2.12 -0.59 8.38
C GLU A 373 2.48 -2.07 8.44
N VAL A 374 2.15 -2.84 7.42
CA VAL A 374 2.38 -4.30 7.39
C VAL A 374 3.74 -4.71 6.83
N CYS A 375 4.56 -3.77 6.34
CA CYS A 375 5.84 -4.10 5.73
C CYS A 375 6.84 -4.60 6.78
N PRO A 376 7.29 -5.87 6.71
CA PRO A 376 8.14 -6.46 7.76
C PRO A 376 9.59 -5.98 7.71
N VAL A 377 9.93 -5.17 6.71
CA VAL A 377 11.27 -4.58 6.51
C VAL A 377 11.21 -3.05 6.39
N ASP A 378 10.18 -2.46 6.96
CA ASP A 378 9.95 -1.01 7.11
C ASP A 378 10.20 -0.15 5.85
N ILE A 379 9.67 -0.56 4.71
CA ILE A 379 9.74 0.25 3.49
C ILE A 379 8.61 1.30 3.52
N ASP A 380 8.96 2.58 3.37
CA ASP A 380 7.96 3.65 3.19
C ASP A 380 7.39 3.65 1.76
N LEU A 381 6.64 2.59 1.45
CA LEU A 381 6.08 2.33 0.12
C LEU A 381 5.28 3.52 -0.43
N PRO A 382 4.37 4.19 0.34
CA PRO A 382 3.64 5.34 -0.18
C PRO A 382 4.54 6.51 -0.58
N HIS A 383 5.62 6.74 0.16
CA HIS A 383 6.60 7.78 -0.17
C HIS A 383 7.33 7.43 -1.48
N LEU A 384 7.86 6.22 -1.59
CA LEU A 384 8.57 5.78 -2.80
C LEU A 384 7.67 5.79 -4.03
N ILE A 385 6.40 5.35 -3.94
CA ILE A 385 5.44 5.44 -5.04
C ILE A 385 5.28 6.89 -5.54
N LYS A 386 5.28 7.88 -4.64
CA LYS A 386 5.20 9.29 -5.06
C LYS A 386 6.49 9.76 -5.71
N LYS A 387 7.66 9.27 -5.29
CA LYS A 387 8.94 9.54 -5.97
C LYS A 387 8.98 8.87 -7.35
N THR A 388 8.50 7.64 -7.48
CA THR A 388 8.32 6.94 -8.78
C THR A 388 7.38 7.72 -9.69
N TYR A 389 6.22 8.16 -9.18
CA TYR A 389 5.30 8.99 -9.95
C TYR A 389 5.94 10.32 -10.39
N ARG A 390 6.79 10.90 -9.54
CA ARG A 390 7.56 12.11 -9.92
C ARG A 390 8.52 11.82 -11.07
N ALA A 391 9.26 10.73 -11.05
CA ALA A 391 10.17 10.34 -12.14
C ALA A 391 9.41 10.17 -13.47
N VAL A 392 8.21 9.58 -13.42
CA VAL A 392 7.32 9.50 -14.60
C VAL A 392 6.92 10.88 -15.11
N LEU A 393 6.54 11.81 -14.21
CA LEU A 393 6.15 13.17 -14.62
C LEU A 393 7.32 14.00 -15.16
N ASP A 394 8.53 13.74 -14.71
CA ASP A 394 9.72 14.43 -15.21
C ASP A 394 10.04 14.02 -16.66
N GLN A 395 9.69 12.79 -17.05
CA GLN A 395 9.86 12.31 -18.42
C GLN A 395 8.65 12.62 -19.33
N ASP A 396 7.41 12.35 -18.85
CA ASP A 396 6.19 12.50 -19.67
C ASP A 396 5.64 13.93 -19.74
N GLY A 397 6.11 14.79 -18.83
CA GLY A 397 5.56 16.12 -18.64
C GLY A 397 4.30 16.12 -17.74
N LYS A 398 3.94 17.30 -17.29
CA LYS A 398 2.79 17.54 -16.38
C LYS A 398 1.55 17.91 -17.17
N THR A 399 0.39 17.48 -16.72
CA THR A 399 -0.89 17.94 -17.28
C THR A 399 -1.05 19.44 -17.06
N PRO A 400 -1.21 20.28 -18.09
CA PRO A 400 -1.19 21.75 -17.96
C PRO A 400 -2.20 22.30 -16.95
N ALA A 401 -3.45 21.85 -17.00
CA ALA A 401 -4.49 22.32 -16.08
C ALA A 401 -4.20 21.95 -14.62
N LYS A 402 -3.77 20.70 -14.36
CA LYS A 402 -3.42 20.24 -13.01
C LYS A 402 -2.20 20.97 -12.47
N ASN A 403 -1.19 21.17 -13.31
CA ASN A 403 0.00 21.95 -12.96
C ASN A 403 -0.36 23.40 -12.62
N PHE A 404 -1.20 24.05 -13.43
CA PHE A 404 -1.66 25.43 -13.16
C PHE A 404 -2.36 25.54 -11.81
N ILE A 405 -3.31 24.66 -11.51
CA ILE A 405 -4.05 24.66 -10.22
C ILE A 405 -3.08 24.47 -9.05
N LEU A 406 -2.17 23.51 -9.13
CA LEU A 406 -1.28 23.18 -8.01
C LEU A 406 -0.16 24.21 -7.86
N SER A 407 0.54 24.57 -8.95
CA SER A 407 1.74 25.42 -8.88
C SER A 407 1.43 26.93 -8.84
N ARG A 408 0.25 27.36 -9.31
CA ARG A 408 -0.14 28.77 -9.33
C ARG A 408 -1.23 29.10 -8.32
N VAL A 409 -2.32 28.35 -8.33
CA VAL A 409 -3.47 28.65 -7.46
C VAL A 409 -3.17 28.25 -6.02
N MET A 410 -2.79 26.99 -5.76
CA MET A 410 -2.55 26.52 -4.39
C MET A 410 -1.36 27.19 -3.72
N LYS A 411 -0.31 27.52 -4.48
CA LYS A 411 0.86 28.24 -3.98
C LYS A 411 0.53 29.66 -3.57
N ASN A 412 -0.39 30.32 -4.27
CA ASN A 412 -0.83 31.68 -3.97
C ASN A 412 -2.04 31.67 -3.05
N ARG A 413 -1.84 31.86 -1.76
CA ARG A 413 -2.91 31.88 -0.74
C ARG A 413 -4.07 32.80 -1.10
N ARG A 414 -3.81 34.03 -1.53
CA ARG A 414 -4.86 35.03 -1.84
C ARG A 414 -5.71 34.55 -3.02
N LEU A 415 -5.07 34.06 -4.07
CA LEU A 415 -5.76 33.52 -5.24
C LEU A 415 -6.55 32.25 -4.90
N PHE A 416 -5.98 31.33 -4.11
CA PHE A 416 -6.63 30.11 -3.67
C PHE A 416 -7.90 30.40 -2.86
N HIS A 417 -7.81 31.31 -1.88
CA HIS A 417 -8.95 31.70 -1.07
C HIS A 417 -10.01 32.47 -1.88
N PHE A 418 -9.58 33.33 -2.81
CA PHE A 418 -10.50 34.02 -3.72
C PHE A 418 -11.31 33.02 -4.56
N ILE A 419 -10.64 32.03 -5.17
CA ILE A 419 -11.32 31.00 -5.98
C ILE A 419 -12.31 30.19 -5.14
N LEU A 420 -11.95 29.81 -3.90
CA LEU A 420 -12.88 29.10 -3.00
C LEU A 420 -14.12 29.94 -2.66
N ARG A 421 -13.96 31.25 -2.46
CA ARG A 421 -15.11 32.16 -2.25
C ARG A 421 -15.99 32.30 -3.49
N GLN A 422 -15.38 32.40 -4.69
CA GLN A 422 -16.15 32.44 -5.94
C GLN A 422 -16.87 31.13 -6.22
N ALA A 423 -16.29 30.01 -5.83
CA ALA A 423 -16.92 28.70 -5.98
C ALA A 423 -18.22 28.57 -5.17
N HIS A 424 -18.36 29.28 -4.02
CA HIS A 424 -19.63 29.38 -3.30
C HIS A 424 -20.73 30.04 -4.16
N LEU A 425 -20.41 31.10 -4.89
CA LEU A 425 -21.37 31.76 -5.78
C LEU A 425 -21.73 30.87 -6.97
N ALA A 426 -20.73 30.19 -7.53
CA ALA A 426 -20.90 29.32 -8.69
C ALA A 426 -21.73 28.05 -8.39
N GLN A 427 -21.87 27.65 -7.13
CA GLN A 427 -22.70 26.49 -6.76
C GLN A 427 -24.21 26.80 -6.67
N LYS A 428 -24.61 28.06 -6.51
CA LYS A 428 -26.03 28.46 -6.33
C LYS A 428 -26.97 27.92 -7.43
N PRO A 429 -26.60 27.91 -8.72
CA PRO A 429 -27.46 27.36 -9.78
C PRO A 429 -27.63 25.82 -9.75
N LEU A 430 -26.81 25.10 -8.98
CA LEU A 430 -26.80 23.64 -8.94
C LEU A 430 -27.88 23.02 -8.06
N GLY A 431 -28.93 23.78 -7.70
CA GLY A 431 -30.07 23.26 -6.97
C GLY A 431 -29.74 22.79 -5.56
N GLN A 432 -29.08 23.62 -4.79
CA GLN A 432 -28.70 23.33 -3.42
C GLN A 432 -29.93 23.16 -2.53
N LYS A 433 -30.19 21.95 -2.06
CA LYS A 433 -31.13 21.69 -0.97
C LYS A 433 -30.34 21.31 0.30
N GLY A 434 -30.15 22.25 1.20
CA GLY A 434 -29.36 22.06 2.41
C GLY A 434 -27.83 22.08 2.16
N PRO A 435 -27.00 21.40 3.02
CA PRO A 435 -25.55 21.49 2.98
C PRO A 435 -24.90 20.63 1.86
N MET A 436 -25.69 19.96 1.02
CA MET A 436 -25.22 19.01 0.01
C MET A 436 -25.69 19.35 -1.39
N ILE A 437 -24.79 19.19 -2.36
CA ILE A 437 -25.06 19.29 -3.81
C ILE A 437 -25.26 17.86 -4.31
N ARG A 438 -26.50 17.49 -4.62
CA ARG A 438 -26.88 16.13 -5.03
C ARG A 438 -26.76 15.88 -6.53
N HIS A 439 -26.92 16.93 -7.34
CA HIS A 439 -26.90 16.85 -8.78
C HIS A 439 -25.76 17.70 -9.33
N LEU A 440 -24.88 17.05 -10.06
CA LEU A 440 -23.79 17.71 -10.77
C LEU A 440 -24.18 17.91 -12.23
N PRO A 441 -23.60 18.87 -12.97
CA PRO A 441 -23.78 18.95 -14.42
C PRO A 441 -23.52 17.60 -15.08
N ASN A 442 -24.29 17.23 -16.10
CA ASN A 442 -24.32 15.89 -16.73
C ASN A 442 -22.94 15.29 -17.02
N PHE A 443 -21.98 16.11 -17.41
CA PHE A 443 -20.61 15.67 -17.65
C PHE A 443 -19.91 15.18 -16.39
N PHE A 444 -20.13 15.86 -15.26
CA PHE A 444 -19.56 15.48 -13.96
C PHE A 444 -20.38 14.37 -13.27
N GLU A 445 -21.69 14.36 -13.41
CA GLU A 445 -22.59 13.38 -12.78
C GLU A 445 -22.25 11.95 -13.22
N LYS A 446 -22.05 11.71 -14.52
CA LYS A 446 -21.67 10.38 -15.05
C LYS A 446 -20.39 9.82 -14.44
N ARG A 447 -19.49 10.67 -13.98
CA ARG A 447 -18.18 10.27 -13.47
C ARG A 447 -18.07 10.37 -11.95
N HIS A 448 -18.68 11.37 -11.35
CA HIS A 448 -18.52 11.70 -9.93
C HIS A 448 -19.81 11.63 -9.12
N GLY A 449 -20.91 11.24 -9.73
CA GLY A 449 -22.23 11.14 -9.10
C GLY A 449 -22.42 9.97 -8.13
N PHE A 450 -21.37 9.22 -7.81
CA PHE A 450 -21.41 8.14 -6.82
C PHE A 450 -21.59 8.64 -5.38
N ARG A 451 -21.38 9.94 -5.15
CA ARG A 451 -21.62 10.62 -3.88
C ARG A 451 -22.14 12.04 -4.13
N SER A 452 -22.87 12.60 -3.17
CA SER A 452 -23.17 14.03 -3.12
C SER A 452 -21.91 14.80 -2.69
N LEU A 453 -21.76 16.06 -3.13
CA LEU A 453 -20.65 16.89 -2.70
C LEU A 453 -21.14 17.88 -1.64
N PRO A 454 -20.31 18.26 -0.64
CA PRO A 454 -20.65 19.30 0.30
C PRO A 454 -20.69 20.66 -0.42
N ALA A 455 -21.61 21.51 -0.01
CA ALA A 455 -21.61 22.90 -0.40
C ALA A 455 -20.43 23.64 0.26
N ILE A 456 -19.84 24.57 -0.45
CA ILE A 456 -18.87 25.51 0.14
C ILE A 456 -19.63 26.46 1.05
N ALA A 457 -19.13 26.67 2.25
CA ALA A 457 -19.78 27.52 3.23
C ALA A 457 -19.94 28.96 2.73
N GLU A 458 -21.11 29.56 2.97
CA GLU A 458 -21.38 30.95 2.63
C GLU A 458 -20.41 31.90 3.32
N THR A 459 -20.18 31.66 4.61
CA THR A 459 -19.22 32.40 5.41
C THR A 459 -18.14 31.47 5.94
N PRO A 460 -16.92 31.46 5.36
CA PRO A 460 -15.79 30.71 5.85
C PRO A 460 -15.47 30.96 7.32
N PHE A 461 -14.87 29.99 8.02
CA PHE A 461 -14.55 30.15 9.45
C PHE A 461 -13.68 31.36 9.72
N ARG A 462 -12.69 31.65 8.88
CA ARG A 462 -11.81 32.81 8.99
C ARG A 462 -12.55 34.15 9.03
N ASP A 463 -13.67 34.26 8.32
CA ASP A 463 -14.47 35.47 8.26
C ASP A 463 -15.34 35.64 9.51
N GLN A 464 -15.67 34.52 10.16
CA GLN A 464 -16.42 34.50 11.41
C GLN A 464 -15.50 34.67 12.64
N TRP A 465 -14.17 34.45 12.48
CA TRP A 465 -13.21 34.40 13.60
C TRP A 465 -13.23 35.61 14.50
N LYS A 466 -13.32 36.83 13.93
CA LYS A 466 -13.36 38.06 14.69
C LYS A 466 -14.48 38.09 15.73
N ASN A 467 -15.63 37.48 15.40
CA ASN A 467 -16.80 37.44 16.28
C ASN A 467 -16.78 36.22 17.23
N LEU A 468 -16.05 35.20 16.88
CA LEU A 468 -15.93 33.93 17.65
C LEU A 468 -14.81 33.98 18.68
N ARG A 469 -13.78 34.80 18.43
CA ARG A 469 -12.63 34.94 19.33
C ARG A 469 -13.06 35.46 20.70
N LYS A 470 -12.69 34.73 21.74
CA LYS A 470 -12.89 35.10 23.14
C LYS A 470 -11.55 35.08 23.86
N PRO A 471 -11.12 36.20 24.46
CA PRO A 471 -9.88 36.24 25.25
C PRO A 471 -10.08 35.43 26.55
N VAL A 472 -9.05 34.68 26.92
CA VAL A 472 -8.97 33.93 28.18
C VAL A 472 -7.99 34.66 29.11
N VAL A 473 -8.44 35.01 30.30
CA VAL A 473 -7.58 35.62 31.31
C VAL A 473 -6.69 34.56 31.92
N ARG A 474 -5.36 34.69 31.82
CA ARG A 474 -4.35 33.74 32.29
C ARG A 474 -4.58 32.32 31.71
N PRO A 475 -4.42 32.16 30.41
CA PRO A 475 -4.64 30.85 29.80
C PRO A 475 -3.66 29.80 30.33
N LYS A 476 -4.17 28.58 30.54
CA LYS A 476 -3.37 27.41 30.85
C LYS A 476 -2.58 26.94 29.62
N TYR A 477 -3.20 27.02 28.43
CA TYR A 477 -2.60 26.70 27.15
C TYR A 477 -2.93 27.78 26.11
N THR A 478 -1.96 28.10 25.27
CA THR A 478 -2.15 28.94 24.08
C THR A 478 -1.98 28.08 22.83
N VAL A 479 -3.04 27.98 22.00
CA VAL A 479 -3.14 27.05 20.90
C VAL A 479 -3.41 27.75 19.58
N ALA A 480 -2.60 27.50 18.57
CA ALA A 480 -2.91 27.90 17.20
C ALA A 480 -3.85 26.88 16.54
N LEU A 481 -5.00 27.32 16.02
CA LEU A 481 -5.90 26.48 15.26
C LEU A 481 -5.48 26.45 13.78
N PHE A 482 -5.02 25.26 13.30
CA PHE A 482 -4.82 25.00 11.89
C PHE A 482 -6.09 24.39 11.28
N ALA A 483 -6.92 25.21 10.66
CA ALA A 483 -8.17 24.76 10.03
C ALA A 483 -7.95 24.12 8.64
N GLY A 484 -6.90 24.52 7.93
CA GLY A 484 -6.69 24.09 6.56
C GLY A 484 -7.83 24.54 5.63
N CYS A 485 -7.98 23.88 4.46
CA CYS A 485 -8.99 24.29 3.49
C CYS A 485 -10.40 23.73 3.80
N ALA A 486 -10.51 22.53 4.35
CA ALA A 486 -11.79 21.85 4.52
C ALA A 486 -12.58 22.44 5.71
N VAL A 487 -11.97 22.60 6.88
CA VAL A 487 -12.63 23.18 8.05
C VAL A 487 -12.91 24.67 7.85
N ASP A 488 -12.01 25.38 7.15
CA ASP A 488 -12.17 26.80 6.91
C ASP A 488 -13.32 27.13 5.92
N PHE A 489 -13.36 26.44 4.78
CA PHE A 489 -14.23 26.80 3.66
C PHE A 489 -15.42 25.86 3.43
N ILE A 490 -15.41 24.63 4.01
CA ILE A 490 -16.47 23.65 3.78
C ILE A 490 -17.24 23.35 5.06
N TYR A 491 -16.54 23.16 6.18
CA TYR A 491 -17.12 22.73 7.45
C TYR A 491 -16.76 23.65 8.63
N PRO A 492 -17.08 24.97 8.56
CA PRO A 492 -16.76 25.92 9.65
C PRO A 492 -17.40 25.53 10.99
N GLU A 493 -18.49 24.77 10.98
CA GLU A 493 -19.17 24.27 12.18
C GLU A 493 -18.29 23.31 13.00
N GLN A 494 -17.34 22.59 12.38
CA GLN A 494 -16.40 21.74 13.11
C GLN A 494 -15.47 22.55 14.01
N ALA A 495 -14.99 23.70 13.53
CA ALA A 495 -14.19 24.60 14.34
C ALA A 495 -15.01 25.32 15.42
N LYS A 496 -16.28 25.65 15.14
CA LYS A 496 -17.19 26.19 16.17
C LYS A 496 -17.46 25.16 17.26
N ALA A 497 -17.66 23.90 16.89
CA ALA A 497 -17.82 22.81 17.85
C ALA A 497 -16.59 22.66 18.75
N LEU A 498 -15.37 22.73 18.19
CA LEU A 498 -14.14 22.77 18.98
C LEU A 498 -14.18 23.90 20.00
N LEU A 499 -14.49 25.16 19.57
CA LEU A 499 -14.51 26.30 20.47
C LEU A 499 -15.53 26.15 21.62
N SER A 500 -16.65 25.48 21.38
CA SER A 500 -17.64 25.20 22.44
C SER A 500 -17.12 24.16 23.44
N LEU A 501 -16.46 23.08 22.94
CA LEU A 501 -15.94 21.98 23.77
C LEU A 501 -14.81 22.41 24.71
N ILE A 502 -13.91 23.31 24.26
CA ILE A 502 -12.75 23.70 25.06
C ILE A 502 -13.05 24.90 25.99
N LYS A 503 -14.30 25.38 25.98
CA LYS A 503 -14.73 26.45 26.87
C LYS A 503 -14.64 25.98 28.32
N GLY A 504 -13.97 26.74 29.18
CA GLY A 504 -13.76 26.38 30.59
C GLY A 504 -12.42 25.68 30.88
N TYR A 505 -11.71 25.18 29.90
CA TYR A 505 -10.40 24.54 30.11
C TYR A 505 -9.20 25.51 30.18
N GLY A 506 -9.45 26.81 30.14
CA GLY A 506 -8.36 27.79 30.15
C GLY A 506 -7.50 27.78 28.87
N VAL A 507 -8.07 27.41 27.76
CA VAL A 507 -7.37 27.34 26.46
C VAL A 507 -7.62 28.63 25.68
N GLN A 508 -6.56 29.41 25.45
CA GLN A 508 -6.59 30.51 24.51
C GLN A 508 -6.38 29.99 23.11
N VAL A 509 -7.39 30.11 22.26
CA VAL A 509 -7.25 29.74 20.82
C VAL A 509 -6.92 30.99 20.03
N GLU A 510 -5.94 30.87 19.16
CA GLU A 510 -5.62 31.85 18.13
C GLU A 510 -5.80 31.24 16.75
N PHE A 511 -6.21 32.03 15.78
CA PHE A 511 -6.38 31.64 14.40
C PHE A 511 -5.45 32.46 13.50
N PRO A 512 -4.24 31.97 13.20
CA PRO A 512 -3.33 32.66 12.28
C PRO A 512 -3.96 32.86 10.91
N MET A 513 -4.31 34.09 10.54
CA MET A 513 -5.06 34.40 9.32
C MET A 513 -4.28 34.07 8.02
N ASP A 514 -2.95 33.99 8.10
CA ASP A 514 -2.07 33.74 6.95
C ASP A 514 -1.86 32.26 6.64
N GLN A 515 -2.49 31.36 7.39
CA GLN A 515 -2.51 29.94 7.08
C GLN A 515 -3.23 29.65 5.76
N THR A 516 -2.88 28.52 5.12
CA THR A 516 -3.47 28.05 3.87
C THR A 516 -3.66 26.52 3.89
N CYS A 517 -3.86 25.88 2.74
CA CYS A 517 -3.89 24.40 2.64
C CYS A 517 -2.62 23.80 3.26
N CYS A 518 -2.73 22.59 3.83
CA CYS A 518 -1.56 21.88 4.36
C CYS A 518 -0.50 21.51 3.30
N GLY A 519 -0.88 21.41 2.02
CA GLY A 519 0.02 21.02 0.93
C GLY A 519 -0.05 19.55 0.53
N LEU A 520 -0.77 18.70 1.28
CA LEU A 520 -0.90 17.28 0.97
C LEU A 520 -1.41 17.00 -0.48
N PRO A 521 -2.41 17.73 -1.02
CA PRO A 521 -2.83 17.49 -2.41
C PRO A 521 -1.72 17.73 -3.44
N ALA A 522 -0.83 18.68 -3.22
CA ALA A 522 0.33 18.91 -4.08
C ALA A 522 1.33 17.74 -4.00
N LEU A 523 1.63 17.27 -2.77
CA LEU A 523 2.51 16.11 -2.59
C LEU A 523 1.93 14.85 -3.25
N MET A 524 0.61 14.63 -3.11
CA MET A 524 -0.07 13.50 -3.75
C MET A 524 -0.03 13.55 -5.28
N ALA A 525 0.07 14.73 -5.85
CA ALA A 525 0.25 14.95 -7.28
C ALA A 525 1.73 14.95 -7.71
N ALA A 526 2.65 14.56 -6.83
CA ALA A 526 4.11 14.62 -7.01
C ALA A 526 4.67 16.03 -7.29
N GLU A 527 3.94 17.08 -6.86
CA GLU A 527 4.36 18.49 -6.92
C GLU A 527 5.07 18.91 -5.62
N GLU A 528 6.26 18.33 -5.40
CA GLU A 528 7.02 18.51 -4.16
C GLU A 528 7.44 19.98 -3.93
N ALA A 529 7.79 20.71 -5.00
CA ALA A 529 8.14 22.13 -4.90
C ALA A 529 6.98 22.96 -4.37
N THR A 530 5.77 22.74 -4.87
CA THR A 530 4.56 23.42 -4.36
C THR A 530 4.26 23.01 -2.91
N ALA A 531 4.39 21.74 -2.57
CA ALA A 531 4.20 21.26 -1.20
C ALA A 531 5.21 21.91 -0.24
N ARG A 532 6.47 22.08 -0.67
CA ARG A 532 7.53 22.77 0.07
C ARG A 532 7.19 24.24 0.33
N ASP A 533 6.79 24.97 -0.71
CA ASP A 533 6.46 26.39 -0.59
C ASP A 533 5.27 26.63 0.35
N VAL A 534 4.24 25.78 0.25
CA VAL A 534 3.05 25.83 1.10
C VAL A 534 3.38 25.46 2.56
N ALA A 535 4.26 24.47 2.79
CA ALA A 535 4.72 24.12 4.13
C ALA A 535 5.47 25.28 4.80
N LEU A 536 6.37 25.98 4.06
CA LEU A 536 7.09 27.14 4.56
C LEU A 536 6.13 28.30 4.87
N GLN A 537 5.11 28.51 4.04
CA GLN A 537 4.11 29.54 4.27
C GLN A 537 3.33 29.27 5.57
N ASN A 538 2.89 28.02 5.78
CA ASN A 538 2.18 27.64 7.00
C ASN A 538 3.08 27.74 8.25
N MET A 539 4.33 27.31 8.17
CA MET A 539 5.28 27.46 9.27
C MET A 539 5.45 28.94 9.68
N ARG A 540 5.61 29.84 8.69
CA ARG A 540 5.72 31.27 8.95
C ARG A 540 4.43 31.86 9.53
N ALA A 541 3.27 31.40 9.03
CA ALA A 541 1.98 31.89 9.52
C ALA A 541 1.68 31.43 10.95
N MET A 542 2.10 30.22 11.29
CA MET A 542 1.83 29.58 12.59
C MET A 542 2.74 30.08 13.70
N GLN A 543 3.97 30.57 13.38
CA GLN A 543 4.92 31.05 14.40
C GLN A 543 4.96 30.13 15.64
N PRO A 544 5.46 28.87 15.48
CA PRO A 544 5.30 27.85 16.50
C PRO A 544 5.83 28.23 17.87
N GLU A 545 6.80 29.14 17.95
CA GLU A 545 7.37 29.65 19.18
C GLU A 545 6.35 30.32 20.11
N ASN A 546 5.23 30.81 19.58
CA ASN A 546 4.19 31.56 20.34
C ASN A 546 3.10 30.65 20.93
N TYR A 547 3.12 29.36 20.67
CA TYR A 547 2.04 28.44 21.03
C TYR A 547 2.57 27.18 21.71
N ASP A 548 1.78 26.64 22.64
CA ASP A 548 2.05 25.33 23.24
C ASP A 548 1.77 24.21 22.22
N TYR A 549 0.67 24.35 21.46
CA TYR A 549 0.24 23.37 20.46
C TYR A 549 -0.28 24.05 19.18
N ILE A 550 -0.16 23.33 18.08
CA ILE A 550 -0.83 23.65 16.81
C ILE A 550 -1.88 22.58 16.58
N LEU A 551 -3.12 22.90 16.91
CA LEU A 551 -4.25 21.97 16.90
C LEU A 551 -4.92 21.92 15.53
N THR A 552 -5.23 20.73 15.04
CA THR A 552 -6.01 20.58 13.82
C THR A 552 -7.12 19.53 13.96
N LEU A 553 -8.27 19.81 13.35
CA LEU A 553 -9.42 18.91 13.24
C LEU A 553 -9.30 17.94 12.07
N CYS A 554 -8.20 17.97 11.32
CA CYS A 554 -8.02 17.16 10.13
C CYS A 554 -6.86 16.19 10.30
N ALA A 555 -7.15 14.90 10.48
CA ALA A 555 -6.16 13.84 10.58
C ALA A 555 -5.15 13.83 9.42
N SER A 556 -5.62 14.13 8.19
CA SER A 556 -4.74 14.20 7.02
C SER A 556 -3.79 15.39 7.07
N CYS A 557 -4.26 16.54 7.56
CA CYS A 557 -3.40 17.70 7.77
C CYS A 557 -2.38 17.44 8.88
N ALA A 558 -2.82 16.91 10.02
CA ALA A 558 -1.94 16.58 11.15
C ALA A 558 -0.79 15.65 10.72
N SER A 559 -1.12 14.51 10.11
CA SER A 559 -0.13 13.53 9.64
C SER A 559 0.84 14.12 8.60
N HIS A 560 0.33 14.94 7.68
CA HIS A 560 1.15 15.57 6.65
C HIS A 560 2.12 16.60 7.23
N LEU A 561 1.62 17.52 8.04
CA LEU A 561 2.44 18.57 8.65
C LEU A 561 3.47 18.00 9.62
N LYS A 562 3.11 16.94 10.35
CA LYS A 562 4.01 16.30 11.33
C LYS A 562 5.13 15.50 10.68
N HIS A 563 4.90 14.79 9.58
CA HIS A 563 5.85 13.83 9.04
C HIS A 563 6.41 14.17 7.67
N ASN A 564 5.56 14.61 6.73
CA ASN A 564 6.01 14.81 5.35
C ASN A 564 6.83 16.09 5.18
N GLY A 565 6.55 17.13 5.96
CA GLY A 565 7.35 18.35 5.99
C GLY A 565 8.82 18.06 6.23
N LEU A 566 9.13 17.26 7.26
CA LEU A 566 10.50 16.87 7.61
C LEU A 566 11.20 16.11 6.48
N LYS A 567 10.49 15.24 5.76
CA LYS A 567 11.03 14.49 4.62
C LYS A 567 11.36 15.38 3.42
N ILE A 568 10.50 16.36 3.13
CA ILE A 568 10.68 17.31 2.03
C ILE A 568 11.90 18.22 2.27
N PHE A 569 12.23 18.51 3.54
CA PHE A 569 13.32 19.42 3.92
C PHE A 569 14.56 18.68 4.45
N LYS A 570 14.64 17.34 4.34
CA LYS A 570 15.76 16.55 4.88
C LYS A 570 17.15 17.06 4.44
N LYS A 571 17.27 17.67 3.26
CA LYS A 571 18.51 18.24 2.72
C LYS A 571 18.74 19.73 3.05
N ASP A 572 17.84 20.37 3.80
CA ASP A 572 17.88 21.81 4.12
C ASP A 572 18.07 21.99 5.64
N SER A 573 19.34 21.92 6.07
CA SER A 573 19.73 21.94 7.49
C SER A 573 19.23 23.21 8.21
N ASP A 574 19.27 24.35 7.53
CA ASP A 574 18.95 25.67 8.12
C ASP A 574 17.46 25.80 8.49
N ARG A 575 16.59 25.10 7.75
CA ARG A 575 15.14 25.13 7.97
C ARG A 575 14.64 23.92 8.73
N LEU A 576 15.40 22.84 8.78
CA LEU A 576 15.00 21.59 9.39
C LEU A 576 14.71 21.76 10.89
N GLY A 577 15.50 22.57 11.61
CA GLY A 577 15.29 22.84 13.04
C GLY A 577 13.94 23.50 13.32
N LYS A 578 13.60 24.58 12.61
CA LYS A 578 12.30 25.28 12.76
C LYS A 578 11.13 24.42 12.32
N LEU A 579 11.31 23.61 11.28
CA LEU A 579 10.29 22.65 10.84
C LEU A 579 10.07 21.52 11.83
N LYS A 580 11.10 21.10 12.52
CA LYS A 580 11.00 20.11 13.60
C LYS A 580 10.20 20.68 14.76
N GLU A 581 10.51 21.91 15.23
CA GLU A 581 9.73 22.60 16.24
C GLU A 581 8.25 22.75 15.84
N PHE A 582 7.99 23.18 14.60
CA PHE A 582 6.64 23.24 14.06
C PHE A 582 5.94 21.88 14.06
N SER A 583 6.63 20.84 13.60
CA SER A 583 6.14 19.47 13.55
C SER A 583 5.83 18.90 14.94
N ASP A 584 6.70 19.14 15.92
CA ASP A 584 6.56 18.61 17.28
C ASP A 584 5.34 19.19 18.00
N LYS A 585 4.96 20.45 17.69
CA LYS A 585 3.77 21.11 18.27
C LYS A 585 2.45 20.75 17.59
N ILE A 586 2.48 20.02 16.44
CA ILE A 586 1.24 19.57 15.77
C ILE A 586 0.56 18.49 16.62
N ILE A 587 -0.71 18.71 16.92
CA ILE A 587 -1.56 17.75 17.61
C ILE A 587 -2.93 17.63 16.93
N ASP A 588 -3.45 16.41 16.83
CA ASP A 588 -4.81 16.16 16.39
C ASP A 588 -5.83 16.41 17.51
N PHE A 589 -7.09 16.55 17.12
CA PHE A 589 -8.17 16.88 18.03
C PHE A 589 -8.35 15.84 19.15
N SER A 590 -8.40 14.55 18.80
CA SER A 590 -8.68 13.49 19.78
C SER A 590 -7.55 13.34 20.80
N SER A 591 -6.29 13.43 20.35
CA SER A 591 -5.14 13.43 21.25
C SER A 591 -5.12 14.66 22.15
N PHE A 592 -5.51 15.84 21.65
CA PHE A 592 -5.58 17.07 22.45
C PHE A 592 -6.62 16.94 23.56
N MET A 593 -7.83 16.46 23.24
CA MET A 593 -8.91 16.29 24.23
C MET A 593 -8.55 15.26 25.32
N VAL A 594 -8.01 14.10 24.94
CA VAL A 594 -7.73 13.01 25.88
C VAL A 594 -6.45 13.23 26.66
N ASN A 595 -5.35 13.53 25.94
CA ASN A 595 -4.00 13.49 26.53
C ASN A 595 -3.59 14.84 27.16
N VAL A 596 -4.10 15.96 26.64
CA VAL A 596 -3.75 17.32 27.12
C VAL A 596 -4.83 17.86 28.06
N LEU A 597 -6.08 17.90 27.61
CA LEU A 597 -7.18 18.44 28.42
C LEU A 597 -7.69 17.43 29.44
N LYS A 598 -7.53 16.13 29.20
CA LYS A 598 -7.96 15.02 30.06
C LYS A 598 -9.45 15.11 30.40
N VAL A 599 -10.26 15.31 29.35
CA VAL A 599 -11.73 15.42 29.47
C VAL A 599 -12.33 14.24 30.19
N SER A 600 -13.33 14.46 31.02
CA SER A 600 -14.02 13.43 31.80
C SER A 600 -15.47 13.24 31.36
N SER A 601 -16.09 12.12 31.76
CA SER A 601 -17.50 11.85 31.47
C SER A 601 -18.48 12.81 32.13
N GLU A 602 -18.06 13.48 33.21
CA GLU A 602 -18.88 14.44 33.96
C GLU A 602 -19.21 15.70 33.15
N GLU A 603 -18.46 15.96 32.09
CA GLU A 603 -18.61 17.12 31.23
C GLU A 603 -19.68 16.93 30.14
N PHE A 604 -20.16 15.70 29.98
CA PHE A 604 -21.08 15.33 28.93
C PHE A 604 -22.42 14.80 29.48
N LYS A 605 -23.50 15.14 28.78
CA LYS A 605 -24.82 14.56 29.04
C LYS A 605 -24.86 13.13 28.53
N ALA A 606 -25.26 12.20 29.37
CA ALA A 606 -25.44 10.82 28.98
C ALA A 606 -26.40 10.69 27.79
N THR A 607 -26.03 9.87 26.83
CA THR A 607 -26.88 9.49 25.70
C THR A 607 -26.65 8.01 25.37
N HIS A 608 -27.72 7.31 24.99
CA HIS A 608 -27.61 5.88 24.63
C HIS A 608 -27.57 5.64 23.12
N LYS A 609 -27.38 6.72 22.32
CA LYS A 609 -27.28 6.56 20.87
C LYS A 609 -26.06 5.72 20.49
N LYS A 610 -26.27 4.84 19.52
CA LYS A 610 -25.25 3.94 19.01
C LYS A 610 -24.43 4.60 17.93
N VAL A 611 -23.11 4.57 18.08
CA VAL A 611 -22.15 5.26 17.20
C VAL A 611 -21.15 4.27 16.62
N ALA A 612 -21.08 4.17 15.30
CA ALA A 612 -19.95 3.55 14.61
C ALA A 612 -18.86 4.58 14.36
N TYR A 613 -17.62 4.11 14.39
CA TYR A 613 -16.46 4.96 14.13
C TYR A 613 -15.77 4.54 12.82
N HIS A 614 -15.36 5.49 12.02
CA HIS A 614 -14.42 5.28 10.92
C HIS A 614 -13.07 5.85 11.31
N ALA A 615 -12.07 4.99 11.50
CA ALA A 615 -10.70 5.38 11.82
C ALA A 615 -10.00 5.93 10.57
N PRO A 616 -9.72 7.25 10.48
CA PRO A 616 -9.01 7.80 9.34
C PRO A 616 -7.61 7.22 9.23
N CYS A 617 -7.25 6.77 8.04
CA CYS A 617 -5.95 6.12 7.81
C CYS A 617 -4.74 7.00 8.20
N HIS A 618 -4.82 8.32 8.03
CA HIS A 618 -3.79 9.24 8.45
C HIS A 618 -3.76 9.47 9.98
N LEU A 619 -4.83 9.18 10.70
CA LEU A 619 -4.83 9.20 12.16
C LEU A 619 -4.26 7.90 12.71
N CYS A 620 -4.89 6.77 12.38
CA CYS A 620 -4.51 5.48 12.96
C CYS A 620 -3.12 5.00 12.50
N ARG A 621 -2.79 5.13 11.20
CA ARG A 621 -1.50 4.69 10.63
C ARG A 621 -0.45 5.79 10.55
N GLY A 622 -0.89 7.03 10.31
CA GLY A 622 0.01 8.16 10.16
C GLY A 622 0.47 8.74 11.48
N LEU A 623 -0.40 8.80 12.48
CA LEU A 623 -0.12 9.39 13.80
C LEU A 623 -0.12 8.36 14.94
N HIS A 624 -0.49 7.11 14.66
CA HIS A 624 -0.64 6.03 15.65
C HIS A 624 -1.68 6.33 16.75
N VAL A 625 -2.65 7.20 16.46
CA VAL A 625 -3.77 7.55 17.35
C VAL A 625 -4.93 6.59 17.07
N THR A 626 -5.19 5.71 18.00
CA THR A 626 -6.16 4.60 17.80
C THR A 626 -7.21 4.51 18.90
N THR A 627 -6.84 4.73 20.14
CA THR A 627 -7.72 4.57 21.33
C THR A 627 -8.45 5.85 21.67
N GLU A 628 -7.82 7.00 21.50
CA GLU A 628 -8.34 8.30 21.93
C GLU A 628 -9.72 8.65 21.34
N PRO A 629 -9.98 8.44 20.02
CA PRO A 629 -11.32 8.74 19.48
C PRO A 629 -12.42 7.84 20.06
N ARG A 630 -12.10 6.55 20.28
CA ARG A 630 -13.07 5.60 20.85
C ARG A 630 -13.36 5.93 22.31
N ASN A 631 -12.33 6.29 23.08
CA ASN A 631 -12.47 6.76 24.44
C ASN A 631 -13.34 8.01 24.51
N LEU A 632 -13.15 8.98 23.63
CA LEU A 632 -13.99 10.18 23.57
C LEU A 632 -15.46 9.88 23.28
N ILE A 633 -15.76 8.97 22.36
CA ILE A 633 -17.13 8.54 22.07
C ILE A 633 -17.78 7.96 23.33
N GLN A 634 -17.07 7.13 24.07
CA GLN A 634 -17.57 6.50 25.30
C GLN A 634 -17.70 7.52 26.45
N LEU A 635 -16.70 8.40 26.65
CA LEU A 635 -16.76 9.47 27.67
C LEU A 635 -17.94 10.41 27.44
N ALA A 636 -18.27 10.68 26.16
CA ALA A 636 -19.43 11.51 25.81
C ALA A 636 -20.79 10.79 25.95
N GLY A 637 -20.81 9.61 26.57
CA GLY A 637 -22.02 8.87 26.91
C GLY A 637 -22.66 8.11 25.74
N TYR A 638 -21.97 7.98 24.60
CA TYR A 638 -22.44 7.19 23.45
C TYR A 638 -22.07 5.70 23.57
N THR A 639 -22.90 4.85 23.00
CA THR A 639 -22.59 3.43 22.86
C THR A 639 -21.76 3.19 21.59
N TYR A 640 -20.48 2.91 21.74
CA TYR A 640 -19.61 2.59 20.61
C TYR A 640 -19.92 1.22 20.05
N ILE A 641 -20.15 1.14 18.72
CA ILE A 641 -20.37 -0.10 17.96
C ILE A 641 -19.27 -0.24 16.92
N ARG A 642 -18.48 -1.31 17.03
CA ARG A 642 -17.42 -1.59 16.04
C ARG A 642 -18.03 -2.11 14.74
N SER A 643 -17.78 -1.43 13.62
CA SER A 643 -18.13 -1.92 12.29
C SER A 643 -17.00 -2.78 11.70
N LYS A 644 -17.36 -3.68 10.79
CA LYS A 644 -16.35 -4.44 10.02
C LYS A 644 -15.47 -3.46 9.23
N ASP A 645 -14.18 -3.75 9.15
CA ASP A 645 -13.19 -2.93 8.41
C ASP A 645 -13.15 -1.45 8.83
N GLU A 646 -13.36 -1.14 10.11
CA GLU A 646 -13.40 0.21 10.66
C GLU A 646 -12.18 1.06 10.26
N ASP A 647 -10.99 0.47 10.24
CA ASP A 647 -9.70 1.09 9.93
C ASP A 647 -9.35 1.08 8.42
N VAL A 648 -10.17 0.43 7.57
CA VAL A 648 -9.97 0.44 6.12
C VAL A 648 -10.33 1.80 5.53
N CYS A 649 -9.52 2.32 4.61
CA CYS A 649 -9.70 3.62 3.98
C CYS A 649 -11.13 3.81 3.42
N CYS A 650 -11.66 5.03 3.56
CA CYS A 650 -13.00 5.40 3.03
C CYS A 650 -13.03 5.56 1.49
N GLY A 651 -11.88 5.51 0.83
CA GLY A 651 -11.79 5.69 -0.63
C GLY A 651 -11.62 7.13 -1.11
N PHE A 652 -11.52 8.12 -0.22
CA PHE A 652 -11.41 9.53 -0.63
C PHE A 652 -10.06 9.85 -1.32
N GLY A 653 -8.95 9.75 -0.58
CA GLY A 653 -7.60 10.04 -1.09
C GLY A 653 -7.43 11.40 -1.77
N GLY A 654 -8.26 12.40 -1.44
CA GLY A 654 -8.22 13.73 -2.06
C GLY A 654 -8.47 13.66 -3.57
N SER A 655 -7.47 14.06 -4.38
CA SER A 655 -7.55 14.00 -5.85
C SER A 655 -7.71 12.58 -6.41
N TYR A 656 -7.36 11.53 -5.65
CA TYR A 656 -7.53 10.14 -6.06
C TYR A 656 -9.00 9.84 -6.44
N SER A 657 -9.96 10.28 -5.63
CA SER A 657 -11.39 10.08 -5.90
C SER A 657 -11.90 10.79 -7.17
N ILE A 658 -11.13 11.75 -7.68
CA ILE A 658 -11.36 12.43 -8.96
C ILE A 658 -10.68 11.67 -10.11
N ASP A 659 -9.45 11.21 -9.89
CA ASP A 659 -8.66 10.50 -10.90
C ASP A 659 -9.18 9.07 -11.13
N PHE A 660 -9.62 8.37 -10.07
CA PHE A 660 -10.13 6.98 -10.06
C PHE A 660 -11.49 6.87 -9.35
N PRO A 661 -12.53 7.54 -9.85
CA PRO A 661 -13.84 7.56 -9.20
C PRO A 661 -14.48 6.17 -9.11
N GLU A 662 -14.23 5.28 -10.05
CA GLU A 662 -14.76 3.93 -10.08
C GLU A 662 -14.27 3.10 -8.88
N ILE A 663 -12.97 3.12 -8.60
CA ILE A 663 -12.39 2.40 -7.46
C ILE A 663 -12.81 3.08 -6.15
N SER A 664 -12.80 4.42 -6.12
CA SER A 664 -13.25 5.19 -4.96
C SER A 664 -14.70 4.85 -4.57
N ALA A 665 -15.59 4.72 -5.56
CA ALA A 665 -16.99 4.35 -5.37
C ALA A 665 -17.14 2.96 -4.74
N GLU A 666 -16.37 1.97 -5.21
CA GLU A 666 -16.43 0.60 -4.70
C GLU A 666 -15.86 0.47 -3.27
N ILE A 667 -14.80 1.22 -2.94
CA ILE A 667 -14.29 1.26 -1.58
C ILE A 667 -15.31 1.92 -0.65
N LEU A 668 -15.90 3.05 -1.08
CA LEU A 668 -16.95 3.74 -0.32
C LEU A 668 -18.18 2.86 -0.11
N LYS A 669 -18.61 2.16 -1.18
CA LYS A 669 -19.75 1.25 -1.12
C LYS A 669 -19.57 0.22 -0.02
N LYS A 670 -18.47 -0.55 -0.06
CA LYS A 670 -18.18 -1.57 0.96
C LYS A 670 -18.11 -1.00 2.37
N LYS A 671 -17.51 0.19 2.52
CA LYS A 671 -17.42 0.88 3.82
C LYS A 671 -18.79 1.21 4.39
N LEU A 672 -19.69 1.74 3.57
CA LEU A 672 -21.03 2.11 4.01
C LEU A 672 -21.90 0.87 4.26
N ASP A 673 -21.78 -0.17 3.42
CA ASP A 673 -22.45 -1.45 3.63
C ASP A 673 -22.08 -2.02 5.03
N ASN A 674 -20.78 -2.10 5.35
CA ASN A 674 -20.30 -2.56 6.65
C ASN A 674 -20.81 -1.74 7.85
N VAL A 675 -21.12 -0.46 7.66
CA VAL A 675 -21.68 0.40 8.70
C VAL A 675 -23.20 0.20 8.81
N GLU A 676 -23.89 0.10 7.67
CA GLU A 676 -25.33 -0.16 7.61
C GLU A 676 -25.70 -1.55 8.15
N ASP A 677 -24.79 -2.53 8.09
CA ASP A 677 -24.93 -3.85 8.72
C ASP A 677 -24.87 -3.80 10.26
N THR A 678 -24.50 -2.64 10.85
CA THR A 678 -24.52 -2.45 12.30
C THR A 678 -25.85 -1.85 12.78
N THR A 679 -26.03 -1.80 14.10
CA THR A 679 -27.16 -1.08 14.73
C THR A 679 -26.86 0.39 14.98
N ALA A 680 -25.79 0.96 14.40
CA ALA A 680 -25.37 2.34 14.65
C ALA A 680 -26.35 3.36 14.02
N GLU A 681 -26.64 4.40 14.76
CA GLU A 681 -27.44 5.54 14.32
C GLU A 681 -26.59 6.67 13.72
N LEU A 682 -25.34 6.71 14.16
CA LEU A 682 -24.36 7.73 13.77
C LEU A 682 -23.07 7.07 13.30
N LEU A 683 -22.40 7.67 12.30
CA LEU A 683 -21.05 7.34 11.87
C LEU A 683 -20.14 8.54 12.10
N VAL A 684 -19.05 8.34 12.84
CA VAL A 684 -18.17 9.43 13.27
C VAL A 684 -16.75 9.23 12.79
N THR A 685 -16.02 10.32 12.52
CA THR A 685 -14.61 10.29 12.09
C THR A 685 -13.88 11.59 12.42
N ASP A 686 -12.54 11.56 12.52
CA ASP A 686 -11.65 12.70 12.85
C ASP A 686 -11.08 13.41 11.62
N CYS A 687 -11.67 13.25 10.45
CA CYS A 687 -11.12 13.85 9.24
C CYS A 687 -12.21 14.45 8.37
N PRO A 688 -12.19 15.77 8.09
CA PRO A 688 -13.14 16.43 7.20
C PRO A 688 -13.20 15.81 5.80
N GLY A 689 -12.06 15.28 5.28
CA GLY A 689 -12.02 14.55 4.02
C GLY A 689 -12.80 13.24 4.07
N CYS A 690 -12.72 12.50 5.19
CA CYS A 690 -13.53 11.30 5.41
C CYS A 690 -15.01 11.67 5.62
N VAL A 691 -15.31 12.76 6.34
CA VAL A 691 -16.69 13.29 6.46
C VAL A 691 -17.27 13.56 5.08
N LEU A 692 -16.53 14.23 4.19
CA LEU A 692 -16.95 14.52 2.81
C LEU A 692 -17.32 13.25 2.05
N GLN A 693 -16.46 12.25 2.11
CA GLN A 693 -16.64 10.98 1.39
C GLN A 693 -17.85 10.20 1.93
N LEU A 694 -17.88 9.99 3.25
CA LEU A 694 -18.87 9.16 3.93
C LEU A 694 -20.24 9.84 3.96
N ARG A 695 -20.31 11.13 4.32
CA ARG A 695 -21.54 11.93 4.32
C ARG A 695 -22.13 12.03 2.93
N GLY A 696 -21.28 12.29 1.91
CA GLY A 696 -21.69 12.35 0.53
C GLY A 696 -22.22 11.03 -0.02
N GLY A 697 -21.59 9.90 0.34
CA GLY A 697 -22.06 8.58 -0.05
C GLY A 697 -23.37 8.19 0.65
N MET A 698 -23.49 8.46 1.94
CA MET A 698 -24.72 8.19 2.72
C MET A 698 -25.90 9.04 2.21
N ASP A 699 -25.67 10.32 1.91
CA ASP A 699 -26.69 11.22 1.32
C ASP A 699 -27.15 10.73 -0.06
N LYS A 700 -26.22 10.30 -0.91
CA LYS A 700 -26.56 9.77 -2.26
C LYS A 700 -27.41 8.50 -2.20
N ARG A 701 -27.15 7.64 -1.20
CA ARG A 701 -27.95 6.42 -0.94
C ARG A 701 -29.29 6.70 -0.24
N ARG A 702 -29.53 7.91 0.24
CA ARG A 702 -30.63 8.26 1.14
C ARG A 702 -30.64 7.40 2.42
N GLY A 703 -29.43 7.05 2.89
CA GLY A 703 -29.25 6.26 4.10
C GLY A 703 -29.67 7.03 5.36
N LYS A 704 -30.03 6.29 6.40
CA LYS A 704 -30.54 6.88 7.68
C LYS A 704 -29.44 7.31 8.63
N ILE A 705 -28.23 6.74 8.50
CA ILE A 705 -27.11 6.97 9.42
C ILE A 705 -26.53 8.37 9.17
N GLN A 706 -26.49 9.21 10.20
CA GLN A 706 -25.90 10.53 10.10
C GLN A 706 -24.38 10.46 10.24
N VAL A 707 -23.65 11.14 9.34
CA VAL A 707 -22.20 11.17 9.38
C VAL A 707 -21.72 12.51 9.97
N LYS A 708 -20.88 12.45 11.02
CA LYS A 708 -20.39 13.63 11.74
C LYS A 708 -18.87 13.60 11.95
N HIS A 709 -18.28 14.77 12.11
CA HIS A 709 -16.96 14.86 12.70
C HIS A 709 -17.05 14.62 14.21
N ILE A 710 -16.01 14.04 14.83
CA ILE A 710 -16.04 13.73 16.27
C ILE A 710 -16.26 15.01 17.11
N ALA A 711 -15.70 16.15 16.74
CA ALA A 711 -15.97 17.41 17.42
C ALA A 711 -17.45 17.84 17.36
N GLU A 712 -18.11 17.62 16.20
CA GLU A 712 -19.56 17.90 16.07
C GLU A 712 -20.37 16.97 17.00
N LEU A 713 -19.98 15.68 17.10
CA LEU A 713 -20.64 14.72 17.97
C LEU A 713 -20.54 15.13 19.44
N LEU A 714 -19.33 15.41 19.92
CA LEU A 714 -19.08 15.76 21.33
C LEU A 714 -19.79 17.06 21.74
N ALA A 715 -19.84 18.04 20.83
CA ALA A 715 -20.50 19.32 21.10
C ALA A 715 -22.01 19.21 21.30
N GLU A 716 -22.65 18.11 20.91
CA GLU A 716 -24.09 17.86 21.15
C GLU A 716 -24.39 17.43 22.59
N THR A 717 -23.40 16.89 23.30
CA THR A 717 -23.57 16.35 24.65
C THR A 717 -22.85 17.16 25.73
N VAL A 718 -22.00 18.14 25.38
CA VAL A 718 -21.34 19.01 26.35
C VAL A 718 -22.41 19.84 27.11
N PHE A 719 -22.22 20.04 28.42
CA PHE A 719 -23.13 20.83 29.27
C PHE A 719 -23.12 22.31 28.94
#